data_a4da6650ae312f3645d4b73f3c5633da
#
_entry.id   a4da6650ae312f3645d4b73f3c5633da
#
_cell.length_a   1.000
_cell.length_b   1.000
_cell.length_c   1.000
_cell.angle_alpha   90.00
_cell.angle_beta   90.00
_cell.angle_gamma   90.00
#
_symmetry.space_group_name_H-M   'P 1'
#
loop_
_entity.id
_entity.type
_entity.pdbx_description
1 polymer ?
#
loop_
_entity_poly.entity_id
_entity_poly.type
_entity_poly.pdbx_seq_one_letter_code
_entity_poly.pdbx_strand_id
1 'polypeptide(L)'
;LRNQRDNRTKTLIFEIFDFIDFPMISWLANSKGEIKMTLTTEDDVAQVWQMTQHGMLVPWGRFSRHLHLSERLREAVKLKRHQDATPAGDLILAFGLAGLAGYEHLQELNLGAHPLARDQAVADAWDIQFRHYTTLSRLLYDFDKSAIEQVKAELEAIMRPYLSQVVNEVLRQQEYLTLCGDLTGRPVSAYSDTYPPDAVFGYMANQLCKGHQAVLVTLKGERHRVHVLTSHQPGNTVSGACLQEMVTETERRLGCRPRRRTELVRQRITALEAKMHQKEQWCQEQQTTIRQQIERQVRLGEQLQRLRTEISQLEQQYQGRTVRAYSALARAQQRRASKQGQLLSALDQEAQARQALQRHQQHLEALQQERATLVQRLAELELDNARLINPVRMRWLLDGGFGDAANVTSLIEMGYDLYTMAHNGKTTQVLRQEVGADAVWTKVGCRTEALDMSRQQLGECPYPVRLTLLRWSRDHTFNYSTLISFSEADLLPLADLFPTYHQRQDVEAGIKQAKGTFSFTQLRVRSPAGLALLGQFSLFFWPNFVHWAAEWLVDQVHSGADRLEPLWQRVHTQVRVAANTPAVVLTSPKGQWLQFDADGPFAGVELSLDGPFHYQLALPLYQTWQQLWPISSSSVKEQLATLVATQDLHPALERTVVPPSPGQPEKIPKF
;
A
#
# COMPACT_ATOMS: atom_id res chain seq x y z
N LEU A 1 -44.12 31.24 -12.94
CA LEU A 1 -43.40 30.17 -13.62
C LEU A 1 -43.06 28.93 -12.75
N ARG A 2 -43.08 29.05 -11.41
CA ARG A 2 -42.86 27.96 -10.47
C ARG A 2 -44.08 27.04 -10.26
N ASN A 3 -45.29 27.55 -10.41
CA ASN A 3 -46.53 26.79 -10.16
C ASN A 3 -47.03 25.98 -11.38
N GLN A 4 -46.42 26.12 -12.55
CA GLN A 4 -46.85 25.36 -13.74
C GLN A 4 -46.08 24.03 -13.94
N ARG A 5 -44.93 23.83 -13.28
CA ARG A 5 -44.18 22.55 -13.37
C ARG A 5 -44.80 21.44 -12.51
N ASP A 6 -45.34 21.80 -11.34
CA ASP A 6 -45.94 20.77 -10.44
C ASP A 6 -47.24 20.14 -10.98
N ASN A 7 -47.97 20.85 -11.84
CA ASN A 7 -49.19 20.31 -12.39
C ASN A 7 -48.99 19.37 -13.59
N ARG A 8 -47.88 19.51 -14.35
CA ARG A 8 -47.61 18.63 -15.47
C ARG A 8 -47.17 17.22 -15.02
N THR A 9 -46.41 17.11 -13.95
CA THR A 9 -45.98 15.80 -13.43
C THR A 9 -47.15 15.00 -12.85
N LYS A 10 -48.15 15.68 -12.26
CA LYS A 10 -49.37 15.02 -11.77
C LYS A 10 -50.30 14.53 -12.90
N THR A 11 -50.33 15.23 -14.02
CA THR A 11 -51.18 14.88 -15.16
C THR A 11 -50.60 13.73 -15.99
N LEU A 12 -49.26 13.64 -16.10
CA LEU A 12 -48.61 12.54 -16.83
C LEU A 12 -48.79 11.18 -16.15
N ILE A 13 -48.86 11.14 -14.83
CA ILE A 13 -49.07 9.90 -14.05
C ILE A 13 -50.51 9.39 -14.26
N PHE A 14 -51.49 10.27 -14.55
CA PHE A 14 -52.89 9.88 -14.81
C PHE A 14 -53.13 9.32 -16.21
N GLU A 15 -52.40 9.78 -17.23
CA GLU A 15 -52.61 9.34 -18.62
C GLU A 15 -52.05 7.94 -18.93
N ILE A 16 -51.12 7.42 -18.11
CA ILE A 16 -50.52 6.09 -18.31
C ILE A 16 -51.41 4.96 -17.77
N PHE A 17 -52.38 5.25 -16.88
CA PHE A 17 -53.22 4.24 -16.22
C PHE A 17 -54.59 3.98 -16.90
N ASP A 18 -54.96 4.71 -17.93
CA ASP A 18 -56.26 4.55 -18.63
C ASP A 18 -56.28 3.37 -19.64
N PHE A 19 -55.21 2.57 -19.75
CA PHE A 19 -55.13 1.50 -20.74
C PHE A 19 -55.09 0.07 -20.18
N ILE A 20 -55.29 -0.13 -18.89
CA ILE A 20 -55.31 -1.47 -18.32
C ILE A 20 -56.49 -1.56 -17.33
N ASP A 21 -57.44 -2.46 -17.58
CA ASP A 21 -58.53 -2.83 -16.64
C ASP A 21 -57.93 -3.41 -15.37
N PHE A 22 -57.70 -2.55 -14.35
CA PHE A 22 -57.27 -2.99 -13.02
C PHE A 22 -58.42 -2.80 -12.01
N PRO A 23 -58.56 -3.77 -11.06
CA PRO A 23 -59.50 -3.63 -9.96
C PRO A 23 -59.18 -2.47 -9.05
N MET A 24 -60.17 -1.88 -8.42
CA MET A 24 -60.17 -0.64 -7.62
C MET A 24 -58.89 -0.42 -6.80
N ILE A 25 -58.20 0.67 -7.12
CA ILE A 25 -57.02 1.17 -6.38
C ILE A 25 -57.48 2.14 -5.31
N SER A 26 -57.23 1.84 -4.04
CA SER A 26 -57.44 2.79 -2.94
C SER A 26 -56.12 3.42 -2.52
N TRP A 27 -56.06 4.76 -2.46
CA TRP A 27 -54.93 5.54 -2.05
C TRP A 27 -55.04 5.93 -0.56
N LEU A 28 -54.13 5.50 0.28
CA LEU A 28 -54.01 5.95 1.64
C LEU A 28 -52.64 6.65 1.83
N ALA A 29 -52.68 7.99 1.89
CA ALA A 29 -51.52 8.77 2.29
C ALA A 29 -51.50 8.89 3.82
N ASN A 30 -50.39 8.47 4.45
CA ASN A 30 -50.19 8.67 5.88
C ASN A 30 -49.60 10.08 6.17
N SER A 31 -49.63 10.49 7.42
CA SER A 31 -49.13 11.79 7.89
C SER A 31 -47.63 12.03 7.69
N LYS A 32 -46.88 11.04 7.19
CA LYS A 32 -45.43 11.09 6.91
C LYS A 32 -45.10 11.24 5.41
N GLY A 33 -46.12 11.35 4.53
CA GLY A 33 -45.91 11.48 3.10
C GLY A 33 -45.53 10.16 2.40
N GLU A 34 -45.68 9.03 3.08
CA GLU A 34 -45.51 7.71 2.47
C GLU A 34 -46.78 7.36 1.71
N ILE A 35 -46.68 7.12 0.40
CA ILE A 35 -47.76 6.63 -0.42
C ILE A 35 -47.71 5.12 -0.34
N LYS A 36 -48.63 4.50 0.41
CA LYS A 36 -48.85 3.07 0.42
C LYS A 36 -49.95 2.77 -0.59
N MET A 37 -49.61 2.07 -1.66
CA MET A 37 -50.53 1.57 -2.65
C MET A 37 -50.89 0.13 -2.27
N THR A 38 -52.14 -0.11 -1.95
CA THR A 38 -52.66 -1.46 -1.69
C THR A 38 -53.49 -1.91 -2.88
N LEU A 39 -53.01 -2.88 -3.63
CA LEU A 39 -53.76 -3.57 -4.67
C LEU A 39 -54.49 -4.76 -4.02
N THR A 40 -55.81 -4.72 -4.02
CA THR A 40 -56.65 -5.87 -3.69
C THR A 40 -57.03 -6.60 -4.95
N THR A 41 -56.33 -7.69 -5.27
CA THR A 41 -56.82 -8.67 -6.25
C THR A 41 -57.62 -9.72 -5.50
N GLU A 42 -58.53 -10.48 -6.18
CA GLU A 42 -59.38 -11.49 -5.61
C GLU A 42 -58.67 -12.62 -4.83
N ASP A 43 -57.31 -12.66 -4.88
CA ASP A 43 -56.46 -13.57 -4.09
C ASP A 43 -55.82 -12.89 -2.89
N ASP A 44 -56.49 -12.09 -2.10
CA ASP A 44 -56.20 -11.56 -0.75
C ASP A 44 -54.72 -11.40 -0.33
N VAL A 45 -53.83 -10.89 -1.24
CA VAL A 45 -52.43 -10.70 -0.92
C VAL A 45 -52.09 -9.21 -1.02
N ALA A 46 -52.07 -8.53 0.13
CA ALA A 46 -51.64 -7.15 0.22
C ALA A 46 -50.14 -7.04 -0.21
N GLN A 47 -49.90 -6.39 -1.34
CA GLN A 47 -48.54 -6.02 -1.77
C GLN A 47 -48.20 -4.64 -1.20
N VAL A 48 -47.06 -4.53 -0.52
CA VAL A 48 -46.51 -3.25 -0.03
C VAL A 48 -45.42 -2.80 -0.96
N TRP A 49 -45.55 -1.57 -1.46
CA TRP A 49 -44.63 -0.97 -2.39
C TRP A 49 -43.88 0.17 -1.71
N GLN A 50 -42.54 0.17 -1.78
CA GLN A 50 -41.72 1.26 -1.31
C GLN A 50 -40.89 1.81 -2.47
N MET A 51 -41.02 3.09 -2.77
CA MET A 51 -40.20 3.76 -3.79
C MET A 51 -38.87 4.20 -3.21
N THR A 52 -37.80 4.04 -3.98
CA THR A 52 -36.48 4.58 -3.68
C THR A 52 -35.95 5.36 -4.88
N GLN A 53 -35.19 6.42 -4.62
CA GLN A 53 -34.40 7.13 -5.63
C GLN A 53 -32.99 6.55 -5.77
N HIS A 54 -32.65 5.56 -4.93
CA HIS A 54 -31.32 4.97 -4.80
C HIS A 54 -31.37 3.46 -5.01
N GLY A 55 -31.84 3.01 -6.17
CA GLY A 55 -32.18 1.63 -6.44
C GLY A 55 -31.10 0.62 -6.05
N MET A 56 -29.84 0.80 -6.48
CA MET A 56 -28.78 -0.15 -6.16
C MET A 56 -28.36 -0.11 -4.70
N LEU A 57 -28.61 0.96 -3.95
CA LEU A 57 -28.31 0.99 -2.52
C LEU A 57 -29.17 -0.02 -1.72
N VAL A 58 -30.33 -0.40 -2.22
CA VAL A 58 -31.19 -1.38 -1.54
C VAL A 58 -30.58 -2.79 -1.55
N PRO A 59 -30.25 -3.41 -2.70
CA PRO A 59 -29.61 -4.73 -2.70
C PRO A 59 -28.24 -4.72 -2.03
N TRP A 60 -27.45 -3.66 -2.15
CA TRP A 60 -26.21 -3.53 -1.37
C TRP A 60 -26.46 -3.46 0.14
N GLY A 61 -27.56 -2.85 0.58
CA GLY A 61 -27.97 -2.86 1.97
C GLY A 61 -28.30 -4.28 2.46
N ARG A 62 -28.98 -5.08 1.64
CA ARG A 62 -29.21 -6.49 1.94
C ARG A 62 -27.91 -7.28 2.05
N PHE A 63 -26.98 -7.08 1.12
CA PHE A 63 -25.66 -7.68 1.20
C PHE A 63 -24.89 -7.22 2.47
N SER A 64 -24.99 -5.94 2.85
CA SER A 64 -24.35 -5.44 4.07
C SER A 64 -24.88 -6.07 5.34
N ARG A 65 -26.19 -6.41 5.39
CA ARG A 65 -26.76 -7.19 6.50
C ARG A 65 -26.18 -8.58 6.58
N HIS A 66 -25.97 -9.24 5.43
CA HIS A 66 -25.30 -10.53 5.40
C HIS A 66 -23.89 -10.47 6.00
N LEU A 67 -23.19 -9.33 5.85
CA LEU A 67 -21.90 -9.08 6.48
C LEU A 67 -22.02 -8.57 7.94
N HIS A 68 -23.23 -8.39 8.47
CA HIS A 68 -23.51 -7.79 9.79
C HIS A 68 -22.86 -6.41 9.96
N LEU A 69 -22.75 -5.63 8.90
CA LEU A 69 -21.97 -4.38 8.88
C LEU A 69 -22.48 -3.35 9.90
N SER A 70 -23.80 -3.09 9.95
CA SER A 70 -24.39 -2.13 10.89
C SER A 70 -24.22 -2.57 12.35
N GLU A 71 -24.48 -3.84 12.65
CA GLU A 71 -24.35 -4.43 13.97
C GLU A 71 -22.90 -4.37 14.47
N ARG A 72 -21.96 -4.79 13.64
CA ARG A 72 -20.53 -4.78 13.96
C ARG A 72 -19.99 -3.36 14.19
N LEU A 73 -20.41 -2.37 13.38
CA LEU A 73 -20.03 -0.99 13.61
C LEU A 73 -20.67 -0.39 14.89
N ARG A 74 -21.91 -0.79 15.25
CA ARG A 74 -22.53 -0.41 16.53
C ARG A 74 -21.77 -0.98 17.73
N GLU A 75 -21.30 -2.21 17.61
CA GLU A 75 -20.52 -2.88 18.67
C GLU A 75 -19.11 -2.31 18.82
N ALA A 76 -18.44 -2.04 17.71
CA ALA A 76 -17.07 -1.54 17.68
C ALA A 76 -16.96 -0.12 18.25
N VAL A 77 -17.98 0.72 18.04
CA VAL A 77 -17.89 2.14 18.37
C VAL A 77 -18.79 2.50 19.56
N LYS A 78 -18.24 2.37 20.76
CA LYS A 78 -18.91 2.70 22.03
C LYS A 78 -18.49 4.10 22.52
N LEU A 79 -19.12 5.15 22.01
CA LEU A 79 -18.95 6.49 22.54
C LEU A 79 -19.89 6.72 23.72
N LYS A 80 -19.42 7.47 24.74
CA LYS A 80 -20.28 7.98 25.82
C LYS A 80 -21.26 9.00 25.28
N ARG A 81 -22.49 8.58 25.01
CA ARG A 81 -23.57 9.42 24.49
C ARG A 81 -24.81 9.26 25.37
N HIS A 82 -25.79 10.14 25.19
CA HIS A 82 -27.10 9.99 25.84
C HIS A 82 -27.72 8.63 25.51
N GLN A 83 -28.46 8.06 26.43
CA GLN A 83 -29.04 6.72 26.33
C GLN A 83 -29.96 6.54 25.10
N ASP A 84 -30.65 7.64 24.71
CA ASP A 84 -31.56 7.66 23.55
C ASP A 84 -30.88 8.15 22.26
N ALA A 85 -29.57 8.33 22.27
CA ALA A 85 -28.86 8.79 21.07
C ALA A 85 -28.73 7.67 20.05
N THR A 86 -28.87 8.02 18.76
CA THR A 86 -28.58 7.08 17.65
C THR A 86 -27.18 6.50 17.80
N PRO A 87 -26.99 5.19 17.64
CA PRO A 87 -25.69 4.56 17.71
C PRO A 87 -24.66 5.24 16.82
N ALA A 88 -23.42 5.38 17.30
CA ALA A 88 -22.36 6.00 16.51
C ALA A 88 -22.06 5.21 15.23
N GLY A 89 -22.19 3.88 15.26
CA GLY A 89 -22.04 3.02 14.10
C GLY A 89 -22.99 3.36 12.94
N ASP A 90 -24.26 3.68 13.25
CA ASP A 90 -25.25 4.09 12.23
C ASP A 90 -24.85 5.41 11.56
N LEU A 91 -24.33 6.37 12.35
CA LEU A 91 -23.90 7.66 11.83
C LEU A 91 -22.63 7.51 10.95
N ILE A 92 -21.72 6.59 11.32
CA ILE A 92 -20.52 6.29 10.51
C ILE A 92 -20.93 5.64 9.19
N LEU A 93 -21.88 4.70 9.24
CA LEU A 93 -22.39 4.06 8.03
C LEU A 93 -23.12 5.06 7.14
N ALA A 94 -23.94 5.94 7.71
CA ALA A 94 -24.56 7.05 6.99
C ALA A 94 -23.53 7.98 6.34
N PHE A 95 -22.39 8.24 7.00
CA PHE A 95 -21.27 8.95 6.42
C PHE A 95 -20.66 8.24 5.21
N GLY A 96 -20.41 6.95 5.32
CA GLY A 96 -19.93 6.13 4.21
C GLY A 96 -20.90 6.13 3.03
N LEU A 97 -22.22 6.00 3.30
CA LEU A 97 -23.28 6.01 2.29
C LEU A 97 -23.40 7.36 1.58
N ALA A 98 -23.14 8.49 2.27
CA ALA A 98 -23.11 9.80 1.61
C ALA A 98 -22.05 9.84 0.49
N GLY A 99 -20.87 9.22 0.73
CA GLY A 99 -19.84 9.08 -0.30
C GLY A 99 -20.23 8.15 -1.42
N LEU A 100 -20.91 7.04 -1.11
CA LEU A 100 -21.36 6.05 -2.08
C LEU A 100 -22.51 6.61 -2.97
N ALA A 101 -23.43 7.38 -2.38
CA ALA A 101 -24.49 8.09 -3.11
C ALA A 101 -23.95 9.25 -3.98
N GLY A 102 -22.70 9.65 -3.78
CA GLY A 102 -22.06 10.68 -4.60
C GLY A 102 -22.22 12.10 -4.12
N TYR A 103 -22.60 12.31 -2.87
CA TYR A 103 -22.75 13.64 -2.32
C TYR A 103 -21.41 14.39 -2.22
N GLU A 104 -21.47 15.69 -2.46
CA GLU A 104 -20.33 16.61 -2.27
C GLU A 104 -20.30 17.20 -0.86
N HIS A 105 -21.48 17.31 -0.25
CA HIS A 105 -21.66 17.88 1.08
C HIS A 105 -22.52 16.99 1.97
N LEU A 106 -22.17 16.87 3.24
CA LEU A 106 -22.97 16.09 4.21
C LEU A 106 -24.41 16.59 4.35
N GLN A 107 -24.65 17.88 4.11
CA GLN A 107 -26.01 18.44 4.16
C GLN A 107 -26.96 17.83 3.14
N GLU A 108 -26.46 17.26 2.05
CA GLU A 108 -27.26 16.62 0.99
C GLU A 108 -27.98 15.36 1.50
N LEU A 109 -27.49 14.76 2.59
CA LEU A 109 -28.21 13.69 3.29
C LEU A 109 -29.66 14.05 3.63
N ASN A 110 -29.93 15.34 3.94
CA ASN A 110 -31.25 15.84 4.34
C ASN A 110 -31.84 16.84 3.36
N LEU A 111 -31.00 17.62 2.66
CA LEU A 111 -31.37 18.79 1.88
C LEU A 111 -31.05 18.64 0.39
N GLY A 112 -30.53 17.50 -0.07
CA GLY A 112 -30.26 17.22 -1.46
C GLY A 112 -31.56 17.05 -2.29
N ALA A 113 -31.41 16.86 -3.59
CA ALA A 113 -32.54 16.58 -4.47
C ALA A 113 -33.23 15.25 -4.13
N HIS A 114 -32.43 14.25 -3.78
CA HIS A 114 -32.85 12.93 -3.36
C HIS A 114 -32.17 12.57 -2.02
N PRO A 115 -32.73 13.04 -0.89
CA PRO A 115 -32.07 12.92 0.40
C PRO A 115 -32.22 11.48 0.96
N LEU A 116 -31.09 10.82 1.22
CA LEU A 116 -31.07 9.48 1.83
C LEU A 116 -31.83 9.42 3.18
N ALA A 117 -31.80 10.51 3.93
CA ALA A 117 -32.52 10.59 5.21
C ALA A 117 -34.05 10.46 5.10
N ARG A 118 -34.60 10.53 3.90
CA ARG A 118 -36.03 10.34 3.61
C ARG A 118 -36.32 9.04 2.87
N ASP A 119 -35.28 8.30 2.50
CA ASP A 119 -35.41 7.03 1.75
C ASP A 119 -35.53 5.86 2.73
N GLN A 120 -36.76 5.48 3.03
CA GLN A 120 -37.05 4.41 3.98
C GLN A 120 -36.59 3.04 3.45
N ALA A 121 -36.69 2.79 2.14
CA ALA A 121 -36.25 1.53 1.55
C ALA A 121 -34.73 1.30 1.75
N VAL A 122 -33.95 2.35 1.59
CA VAL A 122 -32.50 2.31 1.87
C VAL A 122 -32.25 2.17 3.37
N ALA A 123 -32.94 2.93 4.23
CA ALA A 123 -32.79 2.84 5.68
C ALA A 123 -33.08 1.42 6.19
N ASP A 124 -34.18 0.82 5.72
CA ASP A 124 -34.56 -0.54 6.06
C ASP A 124 -33.57 -1.56 5.51
N ALA A 125 -33.08 -1.40 4.30
CA ALA A 125 -32.11 -2.31 3.69
C ALA A 125 -30.78 -2.35 4.43
N TRP A 126 -30.26 -1.20 4.90
CA TRP A 126 -28.99 -1.07 5.64
C TRP A 126 -29.14 -1.26 7.14
N ASP A 127 -30.36 -1.39 7.64
CA ASP A 127 -30.66 -1.46 9.08
C ASP A 127 -30.06 -0.29 9.87
N ILE A 128 -30.29 0.94 9.39
CA ILE A 128 -29.82 2.16 10.04
C ILE A 128 -30.91 3.22 10.14
N GLN A 129 -30.73 4.14 11.08
CA GLN A 129 -31.53 5.34 11.18
C GLN A 129 -30.73 6.55 10.71
N PHE A 130 -31.10 7.11 9.58
CA PHE A 130 -30.55 8.36 9.15
C PHE A 130 -30.95 9.49 10.10
N ARG A 131 -30.01 10.36 10.42
CA ARG A 131 -30.21 11.55 11.25
C ARG A 131 -29.84 12.80 10.48
N HIS A 132 -30.15 13.93 11.08
CA HIS A 132 -29.76 15.21 10.49
C HIS A 132 -28.24 15.32 10.35
N TYR A 133 -27.75 15.83 9.23
CA TYR A 133 -26.32 15.89 8.89
C TYR A 133 -25.46 16.60 9.95
N THR A 134 -26.05 17.56 10.71
CA THR A 134 -25.34 18.25 11.80
C THR A 134 -24.96 17.30 12.94
N THR A 135 -25.81 16.29 13.22
CA THR A 135 -25.49 15.26 14.23
C THR A 135 -24.29 14.44 13.78
N LEU A 136 -24.27 14.04 12.51
CA LEU A 136 -23.15 13.35 11.91
C LEU A 136 -21.89 14.22 11.90
N SER A 137 -21.99 15.48 11.48
CA SER A 137 -20.86 16.41 11.47
C SER A 137 -20.24 16.59 12.86
N ARG A 138 -21.08 16.74 13.90
CA ARG A 138 -20.60 16.84 15.30
C ARG A 138 -19.89 15.55 15.72
N LEU A 139 -20.47 14.39 15.44
CA LEU A 139 -19.83 13.12 15.73
C LEU A 139 -18.41 13.03 15.17
N LEU A 140 -18.21 13.44 13.91
CA LEU A 140 -16.88 13.38 13.27
C LEU A 140 -15.84 14.32 13.91
N TYR A 141 -16.25 15.33 14.70
CA TYR A 141 -15.34 16.14 15.51
C TYR A 141 -15.10 15.56 16.91
N ASP A 142 -16.05 14.77 17.43
CA ASP A 142 -15.96 14.15 18.75
C ASP A 142 -15.15 12.82 18.72
N PHE A 143 -14.85 12.31 17.54
CA PHE A 143 -14.07 11.08 17.37
C PHE A 143 -12.62 11.29 17.75
N ASP A 144 -12.13 10.52 18.70
CA ASP A 144 -10.72 10.40 19.01
C ASP A 144 -9.98 9.40 18.08
N LYS A 145 -8.66 9.38 18.20
CA LYS A 145 -7.82 8.47 17.41
C LYS A 145 -8.16 6.99 17.67
N SER A 146 -8.49 6.64 18.91
CA SER A 146 -8.83 5.26 19.28
C SER A 146 -10.10 4.78 18.59
N ALA A 147 -11.14 5.61 18.59
CA ALA A 147 -12.40 5.31 17.91
C ALA A 147 -12.23 5.18 16.39
N ILE A 148 -11.37 6.01 15.78
CA ILE A 148 -11.05 5.90 14.36
C ILE A 148 -10.38 4.55 14.07
N GLU A 149 -9.40 4.14 14.87
CA GLU A 149 -8.71 2.87 14.67
C GLU A 149 -9.63 1.66 14.90
N GLN A 150 -10.59 1.75 15.84
CA GLN A 150 -11.61 0.71 16.03
C GLN A 150 -12.49 0.55 14.78
N VAL A 151 -12.98 1.66 14.17
CA VAL A 151 -13.75 1.59 12.93
C VAL A 151 -12.92 0.98 11.79
N LYS A 152 -11.66 1.42 11.64
CA LYS A 152 -10.78 0.86 10.62
C LYS A 152 -10.57 -0.64 10.79
N ALA A 153 -10.28 -1.07 12.01
CA ALA A 153 -10.07 -2.48 12.34
C ALA A 153 -11.32 -3.32 12.02
N GLU A 154 -12.51 -2.77 12.30
CA GLU A 154 -13.76 -3.47 12.02
C GLU A 154 -14.04 -3.57 10.51
N LEU A 155 -13.85 -2.51 9.76
CA LEU A 155 -13.99 -2.54 8.30
C LEU A 155 -12.97 -3.49 7.65
N GLU A 156 -11.76 -3.59 8.19
CA GLU A 156 -10.77 -4.58 7.78
C GLU A 156 -11.20 -6.00 8.10
N ALA A 157 -11.72 -6.23 9.30
CA ALA A 157 -12.19 -7.54 9.72
C ALA A 157 -13.38 -8.04 8.88
N ILE A 158 -14.26 -7.14 8.46
CA ILE A 158 -15.36 -7.44 7.53
C ILE A 158 -14.84 -7.82 6.14
N MET A 159 -13.82 -7.12 5.63
CA MET A 159 -13.27 -7.39 4.28
C MET A 159 -12.27 -8.54 4.24
N ARG A 160 -11.78 -9.02 5.36
CA ARG A 160 -10.76 -10.08 5.44
C ARG A 160 -11.15 -11.37 4.71
N PRO A 161 -12.37 -11.91 4.83
CA PRO A 161 -12.77 -13.11 4.11
C PRO A 161 -12.66 -12.94 2.59
N TYR A 162 -13.11 -11.79 2.08
CA TYR A 162 -13.02 -11.47 0.65
C TYR A 162 -11.57 -11.36 0.17
N LEU A 163 -10.72 -10.65 0.91
CA LEU A 163 -9.29 -10.57 0.59
C LEU A 163 -8.63 -11.94 0.57
N SER A 164 -8.95 -12.80 1.54
CA SER A 164 -8.43 -14.17 1.62
C SER A 164 -8.90 -15.04 0.45
N GLN A 165 -10.17 -14.90 0.06
CA GLN A 165 -10.70 -15.58 -1.12
C GLN A 165 -9.90 -15.18 -2.37
N VAL A 166 -9.73 -13.89 -2.63
CA VAL A 166 -8.98 -13.40 -3.81
C VAL A 166 -7.52 -13.86 -3.77
N VAL A 167 -6.85 -13.79 -2.61
CA VAL A 167 -5.48 -14.32 -2.47
C VAL A 167 -5.41 -15.79 -2.88
N ASN A 168 -6.34 -16.61 -2.39
CA ASN A 168 -6.39 -18.04 -2.72
C ASN A 168 -6.67 -18.28 -4.21
N GLU A 169 -7.56 -17.52 -4.82
CA GLU A 169 -7.86 -17.60 -6.25
C GLU A 169 -6.61 -17.29 -7.09
N VAL A 170 -5.93 -16.19 -6.78
CA VAL A 170 -4.69 -15.79 -7.48
C VAL A 170 -3.60 -16.87 -7.33
N LEU A 171 -3.39 -17.40 -6.12
CA LEU A 171 -2.35 -18.40 -5.86
C LEU A 171 -2.64 -19.78 -6.47
N ARG A 172 -3.90 -20.08 -6.81
CA ARG A 172 -4.23 -21.30 -7.57
C ARG A 172 -3.82 -21.22 -9.04
N GLN A 173 -3.70 -20.02 -9.58
CA GLN A 173 -3.46 -19.79 -11.02
C GLN A 173 -2.07 -19.22 -11.29
N GLN A 174 -1.50 -18.51 -10.34
CA GLN A 174 -0.24 -17.79 -10.47
C GLN A 174 0.70 -18.14 -9.32
N GLU A 175 2.00 -18.12 -9.60
CA GLU A 175 3.02 -18.37 -8.58
C GLU A 175 3.25 -17.18 -7.64
N TYR A 176 2.74 -16.00 -7.99
CA TYR A 176 2.98 -14.77 -7.21
C TYR A 176 1.72 -13.97 -6.95
N LEU A 177 1.73 -13.27 -5.81
CA LEU A 177 0.88 -12.12 -5.60
C LEU A 177 1.55 -10.88 -6.17
N THR A 178 0.89 -10.19 -7.09
CA THR A 178 1.38 -8.93 -7.66
C THR A 178 0.70 -7.75 -6.97
N LEU A 179 1.52 -6.96 -6.28
CA LEU A 179 1.10 -5.79 -5.51
C LEU A 179 1.52 -4.51 -6.22
N CYS A 180 0.63 -3.52 -6.22
CA CYS A 180 0.93 -2.17 -6.71
C CYS A 180 0.70 -1.18 -5.59
N GLY A 181 1.66 -0.29 -5.34
CA GLY A 181 1.57 0.75 -4.32
C GLY A 181 1.79 2.13 -4.91
N ASP A 182 1.02 3.12 -4.43
CA ASP A 182 1.16 4.51 -4.86
C ASP A 182 0.63 5.48 -3.79
N LEU A 183 1.08 6.73 -3.84
CA LEU A 183 0.54 7.84 -3.06
C LEU A 183 -0.44 8.67 -3.88
N THR A 184 -1.55 9.04 -3.26
CA THR A 184 -2.51 9.94 -3.88
C THR A 184 -2.77 11.17 -3.04
N GLY A 185 -2.68 12.36 -3.66
CA GLY A 185 -2.97 13.63 -3.02
C GLY A 185 -4.46 13.95 -2.99
N ARG A 186 -4.87 14.59 -1.89
CA ARG A 186 -6.15 15.25 -1.70
C ARG A 186 -5.90 16.73 -1.42
N PRO A 187 -5.84 17.58 -2.44
CA PRO A 187 -5.64 19.00 -2.26
C PRO A 187 -6.80 19.64 -1.51
N VAL A 188 -6.50 20.66 -0.70
CA VAL A 188 -7.45 21.49 0.03
C VAL A 188 -7.16 22.97 -0.22
N SER A 189 -8.07 23.85 0.21
CA SER A 189 -7.85 25.28 0.06
C SER A 189 -6.60 25.74 0.81
N ALA A 190 -5.69 26.43 0.13
CA ALA A 190 -4.47 26.98 0.72
C ALA A 190 -4.74 28.05 1.76
N TYR A 191 -5.88 28.76 1.64
CA TYR A 191 -6.26 29.91 2.47
C TYR A 191 -7.13 29.53 3.69
N SER A 192 -7.50 28.25 3.84
CA SER A 192 -8.36 27.82 4.93
C SER A 192 -7.54 27.25 6.09
N ASP A 193 -7.76 27.81 7.28
CA ASP A 193 -7.14 27.34 8.53
C ASP A 193 -8.02 26.31 9.28
N THR A 194 -9.14 25.91 8.66
CA THR A 194 -10.09 24.95 9.28
C THR A 194 -9.72 23.48 9.06
N TYR A 195 -8.68 23.21 8.29
CA TYR A 195 -8.18 21.86 8.09
C TYR A 195 -7.22 21.43 9.21
N PRO A 196 -7.07 20.14 9.49
CA PRO A 196 -6.12 19.63 10.48
C PRO A 196 -4.67 20.06 10.20
N PRO A 197 -3.78 20.04 11.23
CA PRO A 197 -2.38 20.49 11.09
C PRO A 197 -1.54 19.71 10.06
N ASP A 198 -1.93 18.47 9.73
CA ASP A 198 -1.29 17.62 8.72
C ASP A 198 -1.70 17.98 7.27
N ALA A 199 -2.63 18.93 7.09
CA ALA A 199 -2.88 19.58 5.82
C ALA A 199 -1.77 20.59 5.51
N VAL A 200 -0.64 20.08 5.01
CA VAL A 200 0.57 20.86 4.71
C VAL A 200 0.83 20.92 3.21
N PHE A 201 1.72 21.87 2.81
CA PHE A 201 2.15 21.96 1.43
C PHE A 201 3.04 20.79 1.05
N GLY A 202 2.73 20.15 -0.09
CA GLY A 202 3.49 19.07 -0.69
C GLY A 202 3.21 18.94 -2.18
N TYR A 203 4.00 18.15 -2.85
CA TYR A 203 3.81 17.89 -4.28
C TYR A 203 2.71 16.85 -4.47
N MET A 204 1.62 17.24 -5.13
CA MET A 204 0.48 16.39 -5.47
C MET A 204 0.16 16.57 -6.94
N ALA A 205 0.17 15.48 -7.72
CA ALA A 205 -0.03 15.53 -9.18
C ALA A 205 0.88 16.55 -9.88
N ASN A 206 2.16 16.61 -9.51
CA ASN A 206 3.18 17.53 -10.03
C ASN A 206 2.96 19.03 -9.73
N GLN A 207 2.11 19.32 -8.75
CA GLN A 207 1.86 20.69 -8.30
C GLN A 207 2.10 20.80 -6.79
N LEU A 208 2.69 21.93 -6.38
CA LEU A 208 2.82 22.27 -4.97
C LEU A 208 1.47 22.80 -4.48
N CYS A 209 0.78 22.05 -3.64
CA CYS A 209 -0.49 22.45 -3.06
C CYS A 209 -0.61 22.02 -1.60
N LYS A 210 -1.45 22.74 -0.82
CA LYS A 210 -1.82 22.35 0.54
C LYS A 210 -2.79 21.18 0.49
N GLY A 211 -2.59 20.15 1.30
CA GLY A 211 -3.50 19.02 1.33
C GLY A 211 -3.02 17.88 2.22
N HIS A 212 -3.64 16.74 2.03
CA HIS A 212 -3.29 15.46 2.63
C HIS A 212 -2.89 14.48 1.54
N GLN A 213 -2.20 13.43 1.90
CA GLN A 213 -1.94 12.29 1.02
C GLN A 213 -2.53 11.01 1.62
N ALA A 214 -2.74 10.03 0.78
CA ALA A 214 -3.11 8.70 1.21
C ALA A 214 -2.30 7.66 0.42
N VAL A 215 -1.82 6.64 1.11
CA VAL A 215 -1.28 5.45 0.49
C VAL A 215 -2.43 4.61 -0.03
N LEU A 216 -2.26 4.02 -1.20
CA LEU A 216 -3.11 2.96 -1.70
C LEU A 216 -2.25 1.77 -2.14
N VAL A 217 -2.59 0.59 -1.64
CA VAL A 217 -2.03 -0.69 -2.12
C VAL A 217 -3.15 -1.51 -2.73
N THR A 218 -2.91 -2.02 -3.92
CA THR A 218 -3.82 -2.93 -4.60
C THR A 218 -3.14 -4.27 -4.89
N LEU A 219 -3.90 -5.34 -4.80
CA LEU A 219 -3.55 -6.68 -5.27
C LEU A 219 -4.22 -6.89 -6.63
N LYS A 220 -3.45 -7.39 -7.60
CA LYS A 220 -4.00 -7.81 -8.88
C LYS A 220 -4.74 -9.14 -8.70
N GLY A 221 -6.06 -9.09 -8.70
CA GLY A 221 -6.91 -10.26 -8.75
C GLY A 221 -7.05 -10.80 -10.18
N GLU A 222 -7.77 -11.90 -10.34
CA GLU A 222 -8.05 -12.50 -11.64
C GLU A 222 -8.97 -11.63 -12.50
N ARG A 223 -10.09 -11.23 -11.92
CA ARG A 223 -11.16 -10.48 -12.62
C ARG A 223 -11.00 -8.98 -12.47
N HIS A 224 -10.58 -8.54 -11.30
CA HIS A 224 -10.43 -7.12 -10.93
C HIS A 224 -9.33 -6.93 -9.91
N ARG A 225 -8.94 -5.68 -9.70
CA ARG A 225 -8.02 -5.32 -8.63
C ARG A 225 -8.75 -5.29 -7.30
N VAL A 226 -8.06 -5.67 -6.24
CA VAL A 226 -8.56 -5.61 -4.87
C VAL A 226 -7.73 -4.61 -4.08
N HIS A 227 -8.38 -3.75 -3.32
CA HIS A 227 -7.75 -2.74 -2.49
C HIS A 227 -7.34 -3.36 -1.15
N VAL A 228 -6.05 -3.46 -0.89
CA VAL A 228 -5.51 -4.14 0.30
C VAL A 228 -5.32 -3.18 1.46
N LEU A 229 -4.78 -2.00 1.19
CA LEU A 229 -4.38 -1.04 2.21
C LEU A 229 -4.69 0.38 1.77
N THR A 230 -5.15 1.18 2.72
CA THR A 230 -5.05 2.64 2.67
C THR A 230 -4.55 3.17 4.01
N SER A 231 -3.69 4.19 3.98
CA SER A 231 -3.31 4.96 5.18
C SER A 231 -3.29 6.45 4.88
N HIS A 232 -3.78 7.24 5.84
CA HIS A 232 -3.77 8.69 5.76
C HIS A 232 -2.38 9.23 6.08
N GLN A 233 -1.88 10.18 5.28
CA GLN A 233 -0.55 10.74 5.39
C GLN A 233 -0.58 12.28 5.33
N PRO A 234 0.36 12.98 6.00
CA PRO A 234 0.55 14.41 5.82
C PRO A 234 0.81 14.79 4.36
N GLY A 235 0.44 16.01 3.98
CA GLY A 235 0.54 16.46 2.59
C GLY A 235 1.95 16.48 2.00
N ASN A 236 2.98 16.58 2.84
CA ASN A 236 4.39 16.59 2.45
C ASN A 236 5.07 15.21 2.48
N THR A 237 4.31 14.13 2.69
CA THR A 237 4.86 12.78 2.70
C THR A 237 5.42 12.43 1.32
N VAL A 238 6.64 11.88 1.29
CA VAL A 238 7.26 11.34 0.08
C VAL A 238 7.08 9.83 0.03
N SER A 239 6.93 9.27 -1.17
CA SER A 239 6.62 7.85 -1.38
C SER A 239 7.57 6.92 -0.63
N GLY A 240 8.88 7.17 -0.71
CA GLY A 240 9.88 6.33 -0.06
C GLY A 240 9.76 6.24 1.46
N ALA A 241 9.27 7.31 2.12
CA ALA A 241 9.17 7.36 3.57
C ALA A 241 8.07 6.44 4.14
N CYS A 242 7.05 6.09 3.35
CA CYS A 242 5.96 5.22 3.80
C CYS A 242 6.13 3.75 3.40
N LEU A 243 7.21 3.38 2.68
CA LEU A 243 7.38 2.03 2.15
C LEU A 243 7.35 0.95 3.24
N GLN A 244 8.08 1.13 4.33
CA GLN A 244 8.18 0.12 5.39
C GLN A 244 6.83 -0.13 6.05
N GLU A 245 6.08 0.92 6.39
CA GLU A 245 4.73 0.82 6.92
C GLU A 245 3.80 0.14 5.92
N MET A 246 3.85 0.57 4.66
CA MET A 246 3.05 0.05 3.56
C MET A 246 3.24 -1.47 3.38
N VAL A 247 4.48 -1.93 3.39
CA VAL A 247 4.81 -3.35 3.19
C VAL A 247 4.37 -4.18 4.40
N THR A 248 4.73 -3.77 5.61
CA THR A 248 4.42 -4.49 6.85
C THR A 248 2.90 -4.62 7.05
N GLU A 249 2.18 -3.53 6.81
CA GLU A 249 0.74 -3.50 6.97
C GLU A 249 0.03 -4.32 5.87
N THR A 250 0.56 -4.33 4.66
CA THR A 250 0.05 -5.19 3.58
C THR A 250 0.20 -6.67 3.94
N GLU A 251 1.36 -7.09 4.45
CA GLU A 251 1.57 -8.47 4.92
C GLU A 251 0.57 -8.85 6.02
N ARG A 252 0.36 -7.96 6.99
CA ARG A 252 -0.58 -8.17 8.09
C ARG A 252 -2.01 -8.39 7.58
N ARG A 253 -2.45 -7.59 6.61
CA ARG A 253 -3.81 -7.66 6.05
C ARG A 253 -4.02 -8.87 5.16
N LEU A 254 -3.04 -9.23 4.34
CA LEU A 254 -3.11 -10.42 3.51
C LEU A 254 -2.89 -11.72 4.29
N GLY A 255 -2.29 -11.63 5.50
CA GLY A 255 -1.95 -12.78 6.32
C GLY A 255 -0.88 -13.69 5.70
N CYS A 256 -0.15 -13.21 4.70
CA CYS A 256 0.93 -13.94 4.03
C CYS A 256 2.09 -13.00 3.70
N ARG A 257 3.27 -13.57 3.54
CA ARG A 257 4.49 -12.83 3.23
C ARG A 257 5.52 -13.71 2.54
N PRO A 258 6.52 -13.14 1.84
CA PRO A 258 7.60 -13.90 1.25
C PRO A 258 8.60 -14.34 2.34
N ARG A 259 9.41 -15.34 1.99
CA ARG A 259 10.56 -15.71 2.80
C ARG A 259 11.62 -14.61 2.73
N ARG A 260 12.12 -14.17 3.90
CA ARG A 260 13.16 -13.15 4.00
C ARG A 260 14.49 -13.70 3.47
N ARG A 261 15.24 -12.88 2.75
CA ARG A 261 16.53 -13.26 2.14
C ARG A 261 17.69 -13.07 3.12
N THR A 262 17.66 -13.82 4.21
CA THR A 262 18.69 -13.73 5.28
C THR A 262 20.09 -14.04 4.79
N GLU A 263 20.21 -14.89 3.76
CA GLU A 263 21.51 -15.26 3.21
C GLU A 263 22.24 -14.08 2.55
N LEU A 264 21.52 -13.19 1.88
CA LEU A 264 22.11 -11.98 1.30
C LEU A 264 22.67 -11.05 2.39
N VAL A 265 21.99 -10.94 3.51
CA VAL A 265 22.46 -10.12 4.64
C VAL A 265 23.67 -10.76 5.32
N ARG A 266 23.72 -12.11 5.47
CA ARG A 266 24.89 -12.83 5.97
C ARG A 266 26.11 -12.61 5.09
N GLN A 267 25.96 -12.74 3.77
CA GLN A 267 27.04 -12.48 2.81
C GLN A 267 27.56 -11.04 2.93
N ARG A 268 26.67 -10.08 3.13
CA ARG A 268 27.08 -8.69 3.38
C ARG A 268 27.85 -8.52 4.68
N ILE A 269 27.43 -9.17 5.77
CA ILE A 269 28.14 -9.15 7.05
C ILE A 269 29.55 -9.76 6.88
N THR A 270 29.66 -10.91 6.22
CA THR A 270 30.96 -11.57 5.95
C THR A 270 31.89 -10.66 5.13
N ALA A 271 31.36 -10.02 4.08
CA ALA A 271 32.14 -9.06 3.28
C ALA A 271 32.60 -7.85 4.08
N LEU A 272 31.77 -7.38 5.02
CA LEU A 272 32.09 -6.28 5.92
C LEU A 272 33.16 -6.68 6.92
N GLU A 273 33.07 -7.86 7.50
CA GLU A 273 34.08 -8.43 8.42
C GLU A 273 35.45 -8.57 7.76
N ALA A 274 35.49 -8.99 6.49
CA ALA A 274 36.73 -9.01 5.73
C ALA A 274 37.34 -7.61 5.56
N LYS A 275 36.53 -6.59 5.27
CA LYS A 275 36.99 -5.19 5.21
C LYS A 275 37.47 -4.68 6.57
N MET A 276 36.81 -5.03 7.66
CA MET A 276 37.22 -4.69 9.02
C MET A 276 38.57 -5.29 9.34
N HIS A 277 38.77 -6.58 9.07
CA HIS A 277 40.05 -7.25 9.29
C HIS A 277 41.19 -6.58 8.51
N GLN A 278 40.97 -6.23 7.25
CA GLN A 278 41.96 -5.46 6.46
C GLN A 278 42.30 -4.12 7.12
N LYS A 279 41.30 -3.40 7.65
CA LYS A 279 41.53 -2.11 8.35
C LYS A 279 42.29 -2.28 9.65
N GLU A 280 42.01 -3.36 10.39
CA GLU A 280 42.74 -3.72 11.61
C GLU A 280 44.21 -3.97 11.31
N GLN A 281 44.51 -4.70 10.24
CA GLN A 281 45.89 -4.94 9.78
C GLN A 281 46.60 -3.59 9.48
N TRP A 282 45.95 -2.70 8.75
CA TRP A 282 46.49 -1.37 8.46
C TRP A 282 46.75 -0.54 9.74
N CYS A 283 45.85 -0.62 10.72
CA CYS A 283 46.06 0.04 12.02
C CYS A 283 47.32 -0.52 12.72
N GLN A 284 47.53 -1.83 12.71
CA GLN A 284 48.72 -2.49 13.30
C GLN A 284 50.00 -2.08 12.58
N GLU A 285 50.00 -2.01 11.24
CA GLU A 285 51.11 -1.54 10.43
C GLU A 285 51.47 -0.10 10.78
N GLN A 286 50.49 0.81 10.86
CA GLN A 286 50.74 2.20 11.25
C GLN A 286 51.29 2.31 12.68
N GLN A 287 50.78 1.54 13.65
CA GLN A 287 51.31 1.48 15.01
C GLN A 287 52.75 1.02 15.04
N THR A 288 53.12 0.02 14.23
CA THR A 288 54.48 -0.48 14.10
C THR A 288 55.41 0.59 13.52
N THR A 289 54.94 1.30 12.47
CA THR A 289 55.68 2.42 11.88
C THR A 289 55.92 3.53 12.89
N ILE A 290 54.93 3.90 13.66
CA ILE A 290 55.05 4.92 14.71
C ILE A 290 56.14 4.50 15.73
N ARG A 291 56.10 3.25 16.22
CA ARG A 291 57.12 2.74 17.17
C ARG A 291 58.53 2.82 16.57
N GLN A 292 58.71 2.38 15.33
CA GLN A 292 60.01 2.42 14.65
C GLN A 292 60.52 3.87 14.47
N GLN A 293 59.65 4.81 14.16
CA GLN A 293 60.05 6.20 14.02
C GLN A 293 60.41 6.83 15.39
N ILE A 294 59.68 6.53 16.42
CA ILE A 294 60.01 6.99 17.80
C ILE A 294 61.39 6.43 18.22
N GLU A 295 61.67 5.14 18.04
CA GLU A 295 62.96 4.55 18.34
C GLU A 295 64.10 5.18 17.53
N ARG A 296 63.81 5.51 16.26
CA ARG A 296 64.78 6.21 15.38
C ARG A 296 65.05 7.63 15.89
N GLN A 297 64.02 8.34 16.31
CA GLN A 297 64.17 9.70 16.90
C GLN A 297 65.00 9.68 18.17
N VAL A 298 64.79 8.70 19.06
CA VAL A 298 65.61 8.55 20.29
C VAL A 298 67.08 8.35 19.92
N ARG A 299 67.37 7.39 19.02
CA ARG A 299 68.74 7.13 18.56
C ARG A 299 69.39 8.34 17.92
N LEU A 300 68.66 9.08 17.10
CA LEU A 300 69.17 10.31 16.43
C LEU A 300 69.35 11.43 17.45
N GLY A 301 68.50 11.54 18.45
CA GLY A 301 68.65 12.48 19.58
C GLY A 301 69.95 12.27 20.36
N GLU A 302 70.26 11.01 20.74
CA GLU A 302 71.49 10.65 21.37
C GLU A 302 72.75 10.99 20.52
N GLN A 303 72.70 10.65 19.23
CA GLN A 303 73.78 10.98 18.31
C GLN A 303 73.99 12.50 18.17
N LEU A 304 72.92 13.28 18.09
CA LEU A 304 72.97 14.73 18.04
C LEU A 304 73.59 15.31 19.35
N GLN A 305 73.26 14.74 20.48
CA GLN A 305 73.84 15.17 21.78
C GLN A 305 75.33 14.88 21.83
N ARG A 306 75.81 13.74 21.38
CA ARG A 306 77.22 13.39 21.26
C ARG A 306 77.96 14.36 20.31
N LEU A 307 77.37 14.62 19.18
CA LEU A 307 77.90 15.57 18.18
C LEU A 307 77.98 17.01 18.74
N ARG A 308 77.03 17.45 19.57
CA ARG A 308 77.04 18.74 20.23
C ARG A 308 78.22 18.85 21.15
N THR A 309 78.51 17.83 21.99
CA THR A 309 79.66 17.78 22.87
C THR A 309 80.99 17.81 22.07
N GLU A 310 81.09 16.97 21.00
CA GLU A 310 82.26 16.94 20.10
C GLU A 310 82.53 18.32 19.46
N ILE A 311 81.44 18.97 18.93
CA ILE A 311 81.58 20.30 18.33
C ILE A 311 82.05 21.34 19.33
N SER A 312 81.49 21.33 20.58
CA SER A 312 81.91 22.26 21.64
C SER A 312 83.38 22.11 22.00
N GLN A 313 83.86 20.87 22.10
CA GLN A 313 85.28 20.59 22.34
C GLN A 313 86.16 21.06 21.16
N LEU A 314 85.71 20.80 19.91
CA LEU A 314 86.50 21.26 18.76
C LEU A 314 86.46 22.78 18.62
N GLU A 315 85.38 23.46 18.91
CA GLU A 315 85.28 24.93 18.93
C GLU A 315 86.26 25.56 19.86
N GLN A 316 86.46 24.95 21.06
CA GLN A 316 87.53 25.39 22.00
C GLN A 316 88.94 25.21 21.41
N GLN A 317 89.19 24.06 20.75
CA GLN A 317 90.49 23.78 20.10
C GLN A 317 90.79 24.71 18.87
N TYR A 318 89.77 25.15 18.20
CA TYR A 318 89.89 26.03 17.01
C TYR A 318 89.73 27.53 17.36
N GLN A 319 89.65 27.88 18.64
CA GLN A 319 89.57 29.27 19.10
C GLN A 319 90.70 30.09 18.56
N GLY A 320 90.45 31.19 17.83
CA GLY A 320 91.48 32.05 17.23
C GLY A 320 92.10 31.50 15.94
N ARG A 321 91.65 30.36 15.39
CA ARG A 321 92.21 29.77 14.18
C ARG A 321 91.21 29.86 13.05
N THR A 322 91.67 29.99 11.80
CA THR A 322 90.80 29.95 10.62
C THR A 322 90.24 28.51 10.38
N VAL A 323 88.95 28.34 10.42
CA VAL A 323 88.29 27.04 10.20
C VAL A 323 88.22 26.76 8.70
N ARG A 324 89.00 25.78 8.20
CA ARG A 324 88.98 25.36 6.77
C ARG A 324 87.81 24.40 6.53
N ALA A 325 87.27 24.39 5.27
CA ALA A 325 86.13 23.55 4.90
C ALA A 325 86.31 22.05 5.16
N TYR A 326 87.54 21.54 5.24
CA TYR A 326 87.85 20.12 5.54
C TYR A 326 88.30 19.88 7.01
N SER A 327 88.14 20.86 7.86
CA SER A 327 88.53 20.72 9.30
C SER A 327 87.61 19.73 9.98
N ALA A 328 88.13 19.18 11.12
CA ALA A 328 87.34 18.28 11.92
C ALA A 328 86.01 18.94 12.41
N LEU A 329 86.11 20.24 12.77
CA LEU A 329 84.95 21.03 13.16
C LEU A 329 83.89 21.13 12.08
N ALA A 330 84.28 21.49 10.82
CA ALA A 330 83.40 21.63 9.72
C ALA A 330 82.69 20.29 9.37
N ARG A 331 83.41 19.18 9.40
CA ARG A 331 82.86 17.83 9.25
C ARG A 331 81.92 17.44 10.38
N ALA A 332 82.19 17.79 11.63
CA ALA A 332 81.29 17.53 12.73
C ALA A 332 79.98 18.35 12.63
N GLN A 333 80.10 19.64 12.22
CA GLN A 333 78.93 20.48 11.97
C GLN A 333 78.10 19.97 10.77
N GLN A 334 78.68 19.46 9.71
CA GLN A 334 78.01 18.86 8.59
C GLN A 334 77.29 17.56 8.99
N ARG A 335 77.95 16.70 9.80
CA ARG A 335 77.31 15.51 10.38
C ARG A 335 76.11 15.85 11.24
N ARG A 336 76.21 16.91 12.09
CA ARG A 336 75.10 17.39 12.90
C ARG A 336 73.95 17.84 12.03
N ALA A 337 74.19 18.65 10.99
CA ALA A 337 73.14 19.13 10.07
C ALA A 337 72.44 17.95 9.37
N SER A 338 73.19 16.95 8.89
CA SER A 338 72.63 15.74 8.29
C SER A 338 71.76 14.94 9.28
N LYS A 339 72.27 14.75 10.54
CA LYS A 339 71.48 14.06 11.57
C LYS A 339 70.23 14.83 12.01
N GLN A 340 70.31 16.14 12.03
CA GLN A 340 69.16 17.01 12.30
C GLN A 340 68.10 16.90 11.19
N GLY A 341 68.49 16.85 9.90
CA GLY A 341 67.58 16.58 8.77
C GLY A 341 66.92 15.20 8.88
N GLN A 342 67.70 14.17 9.26
CA GLN A 342 67.15 12.83 9.51
C GLN A 342 66.13 12.80 10.67
N LEU A 343 66.37 13.56 11.74
CA LEU A 343 65.43 13.67 12.86
C LEU A 343 64.11 14.36 12.45
N LEU A 344 64.19 15.45 11.70
CA LEU A 344 63.01 16.14 11.17
C LEU A 344 62.22 15.24 10.24
N SER A 345 62.87 14.48 9.36
CA SER A 345 62.20 13.50 8.52
C SER A 345 61.53 12.38 9.31
N ALA A 346 62.16 11.91 10.42
CA ALA A 346 61.56 10.90 11.26
C ALA A 346 60.32 11.43 12.02
N LEU A 347 60.35 12.69 12.46
CA LEU A 347 59.21 13.36 13.11
C LEU A 347 58.05 13.53 12.10
N ASP A 348 58.34 13.93 10.88
CA ASP A 348 57.31 14.07 9.84
C ASP A 348 56.68 12.73 9.48
N GLN A 349 57.48 11.67 9.32
CA GLN A 349 56.97 10.31 9.08
C GLN A 349 56.11 9.78 10.24
N GLU A 350 56.50 10.06 11.50
CA GLU A 350 55.67 9.71 12.66
C GLU A 350 54.30 10.45 12.62
N ALA A 351 54.34 11.76 12.35
CA ALA A 351 53.12 12.57 12.29
C ALA A 351 52.17 12.07 11.18
N GLN A 352 52.69 11.75 9.99
CA GLN A 352 51.92 11.16 8.89
C GLN A 352 51.33 9.78 9.28
N ALA A 353 52.09 8.93 9.94
CA ALA A 353 51.62 7.62 10.38
C ALA A 353 50.53 7.73 11.47
N ARG A 354 50.64 8.69 12.39
CA ARG A 354 49.58 8.97 13.40
C ARG A 354 48.28 9.46 12.74
N GLN A 355 48.41 10.35 11.77
CA GLN A 355 47.23 10.83 11.03
C GLN A 355 46.55 9.71 10.21
N ALA A 356 47.35 8.83 9.60
CA ALA A 356 46.84 7.66 8.88
C ALA A 356 46.12 6.68 9.86
N LEU A 357 46.74 6.41 11.01
CA LEU A 357 46.14 5.58 12.06
C LEU A 357 44.78 6.11 12.51
N GLN A 358 44.68 7.39 12.80
CA GLN A 358 43.43 8.02 13.20
C GLN A 358 42.33 7.87 12.15
N ARG A 359 42.65 8.09 10.85
CA ARG A 359 41.71 7.88 9.77
C ARG A 359 41.23 6.45 9.65
N HIS A 360 42.15 5.47 9.81
CA HIS A 360 41.77 4.06 9.75
C HIS A 360 40.94 3.64 10.95
N GLN A 361 41.21 4.15 12.15
CA GLN A 361 40.38 3.90 13.34
C GLN A 361 38.96 4.45 13.19
N GLN A 362 38.82 5.69 12.76
CA GLN A 362 37.47 6.28 12.48
C GLN A 362 36.67 5.45 11.46
N HIS A 363 37.36 4.99 10.41
CA HIS A 363 36.71 4.14 9.42
C HIS A 363 36.34 2.76 10.00
N LEU A 364 37.17 2.18 10.83
CA LEU A 364 36.91 0.91 11.52
C LEU A 364 35.69 1.03 12.46
N GLU A 365 35.58 2.11 13.21
CA GLU A 365 34.43 2.40 14.07
C GLU A 365 33.11 2.50 13.23
N ALA A 366 33.15 3.17 12.09
CA ALA A 366 32.00 3.25 11.19
C ALA A 366 31.59 1.86 10.66
N LEU A 367 32.55 1.01 10.26
CA LEU A 367 32.29 -0.35 9.83
C LEU A 367 31.74 -1.23 10.96
N GLN A 368 32.19 -1.04 12.20
CA GLN A 368 31.66 -1.75 13.39
C GLN A 368 30.18 -1.37 13.65
N GLN A 369 29.84 -0.08 13.53
CA GLN A 369 28.45 0.38 13.64
C GLN A 369 27.56 -0.19 12.54
N GLU A 370 28.04 -0.19 11.28
CA GLU A 370 27.31 -0.80 10.17
C GLU A 370 27.09 -2.30 10.41
N ARG A 371 28.14 -3.02 10.89
CA ARG A 371 28.02 -4.44 11.23
C ARG A 371 26.98 -4.69 12.33
N ALA A 372 26.98 -3.89 13.39
CA ALA A 372 26.00 -4.03 14.46
C ALA A 372 24.56 -3.86 13.94
N THR A 373 24.31 -2.86 13.09
CA THR A 373 23.01 -2.63 12.43
C THR A 373 22.60 -3.83 11.57
N LEU A 374 23.52 -4.39 10.78
CA LEU A 374 23.24 -5.55 9.94
C LEU A 374 22.96 -6.82 10.74
N VAL A 375 23.66 -7.05 11.85
CA VAL A 375 23.41 -8.19 12.75
C VAL A 375 22.03 -8.09 13.38
N GLN A 376 21.63 -6.90 13.84
CA GLN A 376 20.27 -6.67 14.33
C GLN A 376 19.24 -6.94 13.23
N ARG A 377 19.47 -6.39 12.03
CA ARG A 377 18.58 -6.61 10.88
C ARG A 377 18.46 -8.09 10.52
N LEU A 378 19.55 -8.83 10.53
CA LEU A 378 19.55 -10.28 10.29
C LEU A 378 18.68 -11.00 11.31
N ALA A 379 18.84 -10.69 12.60
CA ALA A 379 18.05 -11.31 13.66
C ALA A 379 16.53 -11.05 13.49
N GLU A 380 16.13 -9.84 13.08
CA GLU A 380 14.74 -9.51 12.77
C GLU A 380 14.19 -10.36 11.61
N LEU A 381 14.96 -10.48 10.52
CA LEU A 381 14.57 -11.26 9.35
C LEU A 381 14.53 -12.77 9.65
N GLU A 382 15.44 -13.28 10.47
CA GLU A 382 15.45 -14.68 10.92
C GLU A 382 14.24 -15.00 11.79
N LEU A 383 13.89 -14.09 12.72
CA LEU A 383 12.68 -14.20 13.53
C LEU A 383 11.42 -14.22 12.66
N ASP A 384 11.38 -13.37 11.64
CA ASP A 384 10.31 -13.35 10.66
C ASP A 384 10.18 -14.69 9.92
N ASN A 385 11.31 -15.26 9.48
CA ASN A 385 11.33 -16.56 8.81
C ASN A 385 10.95 -17.71 9.76
N ALA A 386 11.35 -17.67 11.02
CA ALA A 386 11.00 -18.67 12.01
C ALA A 386 9.49 -18.73 12.30
N ARG A 387 8.79 -17.59 12.14
CA ARG A 387 7.33 -17.49 12.28
C ARG A 387 6.56 -17.78 11.00
N LEU A 388 7.25 -18.05 9.90
CA LEU A 388 6.66 -18.21 8.59
C LEU A 388 6.31 -19.69 8.35
N ILE A 389 5.01 -20.00 8.19
CA ILE A 389 4.54 -21.35 7.94
C ILE A 389 4.56 -21.65 6.43
N ASN A 390 3.91 -20.79 5.64
CA ASN A 390 3.80 -20.94 4.19
C ASN A 390 4.29 -19.68 3.49
N PRO A 391 5.53 -19.66 2.97
CA PRO A 391 6.02 -18.52 2.21
C PRO A 391 5.26 -18.39 0.89
N VAL A 392 4.86 -17.16 0.56
CA VAL A 392 4.21 -16.83 -0.71
C VAL A 392 5.14 -15.94 -1.51
N ARG A 393 5.35 -16.24 -2.77
CA ARG A 393 6.12 -15.36 -3.65
C ARG A 393 5.31 -14.09 -3.91
N MET A 394 5.91 -12.95 -3.69
CA MET A 394 5.26 -11.66 -3.81
C MET A 394 6.11 -10.69 -4.62
N ARG A 395 5.45 -9.89 -5.44
CA ARG A 395 6.07 -8.92 -6.34
C ARG A 395 5.48 -7.55 -6.10
N TRP A 396 6.35 -6.53 -6.03
CA TRP A 396 5.94 -5.13 -6.00
C TRP A 396 6.15 -4.44 -7.34
N LEU A 397 5.15 -3.72 -7.80
CA LEU A 397 5.21 -2.78 -8.91
C LEU A 397 5.02 -1.37 -8.33
N LEU A 398 6.08 -0.58 -8.31
CA LEU A 398 6.13 0.70 -7.62
C LEU A 398 6.51 1.84 -8.58
N ASP A 399 6.14 3.08 -8.25
CA ASP A 399 6.57 4.23 -9.02
C ASP A 399 8.03 4.64 -8.70
N GLY A 400 8.55 5.66 -9.41
CA GLY A 400 9.91 6.15 -9.21
C GLY A 400 10.14 6.77 -7.83
N GLY A 401 9.09 7.14 -7.11
CA GLY A 401 9.20 7.67 -5.75
C GLY A 401 9.72 6.65 -4.72
N PHE A 402 9.64 5.36 -5.05
CA PHE A 402 10.16 4.26 -4.24
C PHE A 402 11.49 3.69 -4.74
N GLY A 403 12.01 4.16 -5.89
CA GLY A 403 13.16 3.59 -6.58
C GLY A 403 14.51 4.11 -6.11
N ASP A 404 14.65 4.47 -4.85
CA ASP A 404 15.95 4.78 -4.24
C ASP A 404 16.66 3.52 -3.72
N ALA A 405 17.98 3.62 -3.50
CA ALA A 405 18.80 2.48 -3.12
C ALA A 405 18.38 1.84 -1.77
N ALA A 406 17.95 2.64 -0.80
CA ALA A 406 17.56 2.15 0.52
C ALA A 406 16.26 1.34 0.46
N ASN A 407 15.25 1.84 -0.24
CA ASN A 407 13.98 1.16 -0.46
C ASN A 407 14.14 -0.13 -1.26
N VAL A 408 14.93 -0.09 -2.34
CA VAL A 408 15.25 -1.28 -3.13
C VAL A 408 15.96 -2.34 -2.28
N THR A 409 16.95 -1.94 -1.47
CA THR A 409 17.64 -2.82 -0.53
C THR A 409 16.66 -3.49 0.44
N SER A 410 15.79 -2.69 1.07
CA SER A 410 14.81 -3.17 2.04
C SER A 410 13.86 -4.22 1.43
N LEU A 411 13.31 -3.96 0.24
CA LEU A 411 12.41 -4.89 -0.46
C LEU A 411 13.12 -6.19 -0.83
N ILE A 412 14.38 -6.11 -1.29
CA ILE A 412 15.18 -7.30 -1.60
C ILE A 412 15.37 -8.15 -0.34
N GLU A 413 15.81 -7.57 0.77
CA GLU A 413 16.04 -8.27 2.04
C GLU A 413 14.74 -8.89 2.59
N MET A 414 13.63 -8.17 2.44
CA MET A 414 12.31 -8.66 2.85
C MET A 414 11.75 -9.79 1.95
N GLY A 415 12.46 -10.17 0.89
CA GLY A 415 12.10 -11.32 0.07
C GLY A 415 11.24 -11.03 -1.15
N TYR A 416 11.02 -9.77 -1.49
CA TYR A 416 10.17 -9.38 -2.62
C TYR A 416 10.93 -9.38 -3.94
N ASP A 417 10.25 -9.81 -4.99
CA ASP A 417 10.59 -9.42 -6.34
C ASP A 417 10.07 -8.00 -6.58
N LEU A 418 10.81 -7.16 -7.28
CA LEU A 418 10.43 -5.77 -7.46
C LEU A 418 10.68 -5.24 -8.86
N TYR A 419 9.81 -4.31 -9.26
CA TYR A 419 9.91 -3.52 -10.48
C TYR A 419 9.55 -2.07 -10.13
N THR A 420 10.49 -1.15 -10.31
CA THR A 420 10.29 0.27 -10.01
C THR A 420 11.10 1.13 -10.96
N MET A 421 10.71 2.38 -11.18
CA MET A 421 11.55 3.34 -11.90
C MET A 421 12.61 3.92 -10.97
N ALA A 422 13.77 4.30 -11.51
CA ALA A 422 14.80 4.99 -10.74
C ALA A 422 14.27 6.32 -10.20
N HIS A 423 14.51 6.58 -8.91
CA HIS A 423 14.01 7.76 -8.20
C HIS A 423 14.45 9.08 -8.82
N ASN A 424 15.68 9.15 -9.36
CA ASN A 424 16.22 10.36 -9.92
C ASN A 424 16.79 10.17 -11.33
N GLY A 425 16.86 11.25 -12.09
CA GLY A 425 17.37 11.25 -13.45
C GLY A 425 18.88 11.00 -13.57
N LYS A 426 19.65 11.03 -12.45
CA LYS A 426 21.12 10.85 -12.50
C LYS A 426 21.49 9.46 -12.98
N THR A 427 20.85 8.41 -12.43
CA THR A 427 21.06 7.03 -12.88
C THR A 427 20.78 6.90 -14.37
N THR A 428 19.66 7.45 -14.85
CA THR A 428 19.29 7.44 -16.26
C THR A 428 20.31 8.20 -17.12
N GLN A 429 20.84 9.32 -16.63
CA GLN A 429 21.84 10.13 -17.34
C GLN A 429 23.16 9.38 -17.48
N VAL A 430 23.63 8.70 -16.41
CA VAL A 430 24.85 7.89 -16.43
C VAL A 430 24.70 6.76 -17.42
N LEU A 431 23.63 5.95 -17.30
CA LEU A 431 23.38 4.83 -18.18
C LEU A 431 23.28 5.26 -19.66
N ARG A 432 22.68 6.42 -19.93
CA ARG A 432 22.58 6.96 -21.28
C ARG A 432 23.96 7.29 -21.88
N GLN A 433 24.93 7.72 -21.07
CA GLN A 433 26.30 7.97 -21.52
C GLN A 433 27.08 6.70 -21.85
N GLU A 434 26.70 5.58 -21.22
CA GLU A 434 27.29 4.26 -21.44
C GLU A 434 26.75 3.56 -22.70
N VAL A 435 25.66 4.09 -23.31
CA VAL A 435 25.05 3.49 -24.51
C VAL A 435 25.94 3.71 -25.70
N GLY A 436 26.48 2.60 -26.27
CA GLY A 436 27.25 2.63 -27.51
C GLY A 436 26.39 2.94 -28.74
N ALA A 437 27.04 3.38 -29.81
CA ALA A 437 26.37 3.69 -31.07
C ALA A 437 25.64 2.47 -31.67
N ASP A 438 26.15 1.26 -31.43
CA ASP A 438 25.64 -0.01 -31.97
C ASP A 438 24.61 -0.69 -31.03
N ALA A 439 24.11 0.04 -30.02
CA ALA A 439 23.17 -0.52 -29.06
C ALA A 439 21.87 -0.98 -29.73
N VAL A 440 21.50 -2.25 -29.49
CA VAL A 440 20.30 -2.85 -30.06
C VAL A 440 19.12 -2.64 -29.09
N TRP A 441 18.18 -1.80 -29.52
CA TRP A 441 16.98 -1.51 -28.75
C TRP A 441 15.86 -2.51 -29.08
N THR A 442 15.25 -3.08 -28.05
CA THR A 442 14.09 -3.97 -28.16
C THR A 442 12.80 -3.18 -28.01
N LYS A 443 11.87 -3.32 -28.95
CA LYS A 443 10.54 -2.72 -28.84
C LYS A 443 9.73 -3.46 -27.78
N VAL A 444 9.28 -2.74 -26.75
CA VAL A 444 8.52 -3.28 -25.59
C VAL A 444 7.13 -2.68 -25.42
N GLY A 445 6.80 -1.71 -26.25
CA GLY A 445 5.48 -1.05 -26.27
C GLY A 445 5.23 -0.34 -27.58
N CYS A 446 4.06 0.29 -27.75
CA CYS A 446 3.70 0.99 -29.00
C CYS A 446 4.72 2.04 -29.39
N ARG A 447 5.25 2.80 -28.43
CA ARG A 447 6.22 3.89 -28.61
C ARG A 447 7.45 3.75 -27.71
N THR A 448 7.59 2.64 -27.00
CA THR A 448 8.63 2.43 -26.00
C THR A 448 9.59 1.33 -26.46
N GLU A 449 10.86 1.63 -26.38
CA GLU A 449 11.96 0.71 -26.63
C GLU A 449 12.79 0.56 -25.35
N ALA A 450 13.40 -0.57 -25.16
CA ALA A 450 14.18 -0.93 -23.98
C ALA A 450 15.57 -1.43 -24.38
N LEU A 451 16.57 -1.09 -23.58
CA LEU A 451 17.91 -1.60 -23.65
C LEU A 451 18.31 -2.19 -22.30
N ASP A 452 18.73 -3.45 -22.29
CA ASP A 452 19.21 -4.13 -21.09
C ASP A 452 20.64 -3.65 -20.77
N MET A 453 20.81 -3.01 -19.64
CA MET A 453 22.11 -2.56 -19.14
C MET A 453 22.75 -3.57 -18.18
N SER A 454 22.19 -4.77 -18.12
CA SER A 454 22.63 -5.88 -17.25
C SER A 454 22.47 -5.61 -15.74
N ARG A 455 23.04 -6.49 -14.92
CA ARG A 455 23.04 -6.34 -13.47
C ARG A 455 24.12 -5.35 -13.06
N GLN A 456 23.71 -4.26 -12.44
CA GLN A 456 24.60 -3.20 -11.98
C GLN A 456 24.26 -2.80 -10.54
N GLN A 457 25.17 -2.09 -9.90
CA GLN A 457 24.95 -1.53 -8.58
C GLN A 457 24.14 -0.24 -8.69
N LEU A 458 23.04 -0.16 -7.95
CA LEU A 458 22.21 1.03 -7.87
C LEU A 458 22.65 1.89 -6.66
N GLY A 459 23.48 2.90 -6.90
CA GLY A 459 23.95 3.79 -5.83
C GLY A 459 24.55 2.99 -4.66
N GLU A 460 24.02 3.17 -3.46
CA GLU A 460 24.45 2.47 -2.23
C GLU A 460 23.77 1.11 -2.02
N CYS A 461 22.92 0.65 -2.94
CA CYS A 461 22.32 -0.67 -2.85
C CYS A 461 23.41 -1.75 -2.92
N PRO A 462 23.56 -2.63 -1.90
CA PRO A 462 24.62 -3.63 -1.88
C PRO A 462 24.36 -4.79 -2.83
N TYR A 463 23.15 -4.88 -3.36
CA TYR A 463 22.72 -6.00 -4.23
C TYR A 463 22.70 -5.56 -5.69
N PRO A 464 23.27 -6.35 -6.60
CA PRO A 464 23.20 -6.04 -8.01
C PRO A 464 21.75 -6.20 -8.51
N VAL A 465 21.22 -5.16 -9.10
CA VAL A 465 19.88 -5.11 -9.71
C VAL A 465 20.00 -5.05 -11.23
N ARG A 466 19.00 -5.54 -11.94
CA ARG A 466 18.93 -5.33 -13.39
C ARG A 466 18.45 -3.93 -13.65
N LEU A 467 19.24 -3.15 -14.40
CA LEU A 467 18.88 -1.84 -14.90
C LEU A 467 18.49 -1.95 -16.37
N THR A 468 17.35 -1.43 -16.73
CA THR A 468 16.85 -1.40 -18.10
C THR A 468 16.58 0.04 -18.49
N LEU A 469 17.32 0.54 -19.49
CA LEU A 469 17.10 1.86 -20.01
C LEU A 469 15.91 1.82 -20.96
N LEU A 470 14.92 2.66 -20.70
CA LEU A 470 13.74 2.84 -21.55
C LEU A 470 13.86 4.13 -22.31
N ARG A 471 13.43 4.14 -23.59
CA ARG A 471 13.26 5.36 -24.36
C ARG A 471 11.92 5.38 -25.08
N TRP A 472 11.33 6.56 -25.20
CA TRP A 472 10.12 6.77 -26.00
C TRP A 472 10.20 8.11 -26.73
N SER A 473 9.69 8.12 -27.96
CA SER A 473 9.64 9.33 -28.78
C SER A 473 8.44 10.19 -28.41
N ARG A 474 8.70 11.48 -28.18
CA ARG A 474 7.69 12.52 -28.08
C ARG A 474 8.20 13.75 -28.84
N ASP A 475 7.39 14.26 -29.79
CA ASP A 475 7.70 15.48 -30.55
C ASP A 475 9.10 15.45 -31.19
N HIS A 476 9.46 14.33 -31.83
CA HIS A 476 10.77 14.06 -32.45
C HIS A 476 11.97 14.02 -31.48
N THR A 477 11.74 14.07 -30.19
CA THR A 477 12.77 13.90 -29.17
C THR A 477 12.59 12.59 -28.41
N PHE A 478 13.71 11.98 -27.96
CA PHE A 478 13.65 10.82 -27.09
C PHE A 478 13.71 11.25 -25.63
N ASN A 479 12.72 10.80 -24.86
CA ASN A 479 12.75 10.82 -23.42
C ASN A 479 13.28 9.48 -22.91
N TYR A 480 13.95 9.50 -21.75
CA TYR A 480 14.58 8.33 -21.17
C TYR A 480 14.15 8.15 -19.72
N SER A 481 14.07 6.90 -19.29
CA SER A 481 13.88 6.51 -17.91
C SER A 481 14.59 5.18 -17.64
N THR A 482 14.81 4.84 -16.39
CA THR A 482 15.46 3.58 -16.00
C THR A 482 14.53 2.76 -15.19
N LEU A 483 14.21 1.54 -15.64
CA LEU A 483 13.49 0.54 -14.90
C LEU A 483 14.49 -0.31 -14.10
N ILE A 484 14.26 -0.41 -12.80
CA ILE A 484 14.99 -1.25 -11.86
C ILE A 484 14.18 -2.52 -11.66
N SER A 485 14.80 -3.68 -11.77
CA SER A 485 14.15 -4.95 -11.45
C SER A 485 15.09 -5.89 -10.68
N PHE A 486 14.49 -6.66 -9.78
CA PHE A 486 15.17 -7.70 -9.03
C PHE A 486 14.24 -8.91 -8.87
N SER A 487 14.75 -10.10 -9.15
CA SER A 487 14.12 -11.38 -8.85
C SER A 487 15.22 -12.42 -8.61
N GLU A 488 15.00 -13.36 -7.70
CA GLU A 488 15.88 -14.53 -7.52
C GLU A 488 15.64 -15.61 -8.56
N ALA A 489 14.39 -15.69 -9.04
CA ALA A 489 14.05 -16.53 -10.17
C ALA A 489 14.57 -15.90 -11.46
N ASP A 490 14.34 -16.57 -12.57
CA ASP A 490 14.71 -16.06 -13.88
C ASP A 490 14.13 -14.66 -14.10
N LEU A 491 15.02 -13.75 -14.47
CA LEU A 491 14.63 -12.40 -14.88
C LEU A 491 13.74 -12.50 -16.12
N LEU A 492 12.62 -11.81 -16.12
CA LEU A 492 11.73 -11.76 -17.26
C LEU A 492 12.49 -11.35 -18.53
N PRO A 493 12.17 -11.95 -19.69
CA PRO A 493 12.65 -11.46 -20.98
C PRO A 493 12.38 -9.96 -21.12
N LEU A 494 13.25 -9.25 -21.84
CA LEU A 494 13.13 -7.79 -21.98
C LEU A 494 11.77 -7.38 -22.57
N ALA A 495 11.22 -8.18 -23.49
CA ALA A 495 9.91 -7.95 -24.08
C ALA A 495 8.77 -7.98 -23.05
N ASP A 496 8.87 -8.80 -22.00
CA ASP A 496 7.82 -9.00 -21.00
C ASP A 496 8.00 -8.09 -19.78
N LEU A 497 9.21 -7.54 -19.59
CA LEU A 497 9.57 -6.73 -18.43
C LEU A 497 8.74 -5.47 -18.34
N PHE A 498 8.66 -4.69 -19.40
CA PHE A 498 7.89 -3.44 -19.44
C PHE A 498 6.38 -3.67 -19.40
N PRO A 499 5.80 -4.62 -20.15
CA PRO A 499 4.38 -4.97 -19.99
C PRO A 499 4.01 -5.41 -18.57
N THR A 500 4.89 -6.16 -17.89
CA THR A 500 4.68 -6.54 -16.48
C THR A 500 4.69 -5.31 -15.58
N TYR A 501 5.68 -4.43 -15.72
CA TYR A 501 5.72 -3.17 -14.96
C TYR A 501 4.51 -2.27 -15.25
N HIS A 502 4.04 -2.27 -16.50
CA HIS A 502 2.90 -1.44 -16.91
C HIS A 502 1.59 -1.80 -16.20
N GLN A 503 1.47 -3.02 -15.65
CA GLN A 503 0.36 -3.42 -14.79
C GLN A 503 0.23 -2.52 -13.54
N ARG A 504 1.27 -1.77 -13.17
CA ARG A 504 1.19 -0.71 -12.14
C ARG A 504 0.05 0.31 -12.40
N GLN A 505 -0.36 0.49 -13.65
CA GLN A 505 -1.51 1.34 -13.98
C GLN A 505 -2.79 0.93 -13.25
N ASP A 506 -2.86 -0.28 -12.73
CA ASP A 506 -4.00 -0.76 -11.95
C ASP A 506 -4.19 0.05 -10.66
N VAL A 507 -3.12 0.45 -9.95
CA VAL A 507 -3.26 1.31 -8.77
C VAL A 507 -3.68 2.73 -9.16
N GLU A 508 -3.16 3.27 -10.26
CA GLU A 508 -3.59 4.58 -10.77
C GLU A 508 -5.08 4.59 -11.15
N ALA A 509 -5.56 3.50 -11.77
CA ALA A 509 -6.97 3.32 -12.08
C ALA A 509 -7.81 3.20 -10.79
N GLY A 510 -7.32 2.53 -9.74
CA GLY A 510 -7.93 2.48 -8.41
C GLY A 510 -8.04 3.88 -7.79
N ILE A 511 -6.98 4.67 -7.85
CA ILE A 511 -6.96 6.05 -7.39
C ILE A 511 -7.99 6.92 -8.15
N LYS A 512 -8.04 6.82 -9.48
CA LYS A 512 -9.03 7.53 -10.30
C LYS A 512 -10.46 7.13 -9.93
N GLN A 513 -10.69 5.84 -9.73
CA GLN A 513 -11.98 5.31 -9.28
C GLN A 513 -12.37 5.86 -7.90
N ALA A 514 -11.46 5.85 -6.92
CA ALA A 514 -11.72 6.40 -5.59
C ALA A 514 -12.08 7.90 -5.65
N LYS A 515 -11.36 8.69 -6.43
CA LYS A 515 -11.61 10.11 -6.61
C LYS A 515 -12.92 10.41 -7.31
N GLY A 516 -13.20 9.73 -8.42
CA GLY A 516 -14.35 10.02 -9.27
C GLY A 516 -15.61 9.24 -8.92
N THR A 517 -15.49 8.02 -8.39
CA THR A 517 -16.61 7.13 -8.11
C THR A 517 -17.01 7.10 -6.64
N PHE A 518 -16.03 7.04 -5.73
CA PHE A 518 -16.27 6.90 -4.29
C PHE A 518 -16.09 8.20 -3.50
N SER A 519 -16.16 9.34 -4.16
CA SER A 519 -16.17 10.69 -3.56
C SER A 519 -14.94 11.05 -2.69
N PHE A 520 -13.80 10.37 -2.86
CA PHE A 520 -12.60 10.62 -2.05
C PHE A 520 -12.16 12.10 -2.06
N THR A 521 -12.25 12.78 -3.20
CA THR A 521 -11.92 14.20 -3.31
C THR A 521 -13.14 15.11 -3.37
N GLN A 522 -14.33 14.57 -3.58
CA GLN A 522 -15.57 15.32 -3.79
C GLN A 522 -16.25 15.65 -2.46
N LEU A 523 -16.44 14.66 -1.56
CA LEU A 523 -17.11 14.87 -0.28
C LEU A 523 -16.26 15.77 0.63
N ARG A 524 -16.80 16.95 0.93
CA ARG A 524 -16.09 18.00 1.70
C ARG A 524 -16.21 17.74 3.20
N VAL A 525 -15.14 17.24 3.79
CA VAL A 525 -14.98 17.04 5.23
C VAL A 525 -13.71 17.75 5.72
N ARG A 526 -13.74 18.22 6.95
CA ARG A 526 -12.64 19.01 7.55
C ARG A 526 -12.14 18.45 8.87
N SER A 527 -12.91 17.58 9.54
CA SER A 527 -12.47 16.94 10.78
C SER A 527 -11.42 15.87 10.50
N PRO A 528 -10.42 15.65 11.39
CA PRO A 528 -9.41 14.60 11.25
C PRO A 528 -10.04 13.21 11.08
N ALA A 529 -11.05 12.91 11.90
CA ALA A 529 -11.78 11.64 11.81
C ALA A 529 -12.51 11.49 10.47
N GLY A 530 -13.22 12.55 10.02
CA GLY A 530 -13.89 12.51 8.73
C GLY A 530 -12.94 12.27 7.55
N LEU A 531 -11.74 12.86 7.59
CA LEU A 531 -10.72 12.64 6.55
C LEU A 531 -10.18 11.21 6.55
N ALA A 532 -9.85 10.69 7.73
CA ALA A 532 -9.34 9.33 7.88
C ALA A 532 -10.39 8.28 7.48
N LEU A 533 -11.64 8.43 7.94
CA LEU A 533 -12.74 7.54 7.61
C LEU A 533 -13.14 7.63 6.13
N LEU A 534 -13.13 8.82 5.54
CA LEU A 534 -13.40 8.98 4.10
C LEU A 534 -12.35 8.23 3.27
N GLY A 535 -11.06 8.31 3.64
CA GLY A 535 -10.01 7.52 3.02
C GLY A 535 -10.29 6.02 3.14
N GLN A 536 -10.65 5.57 4.34
CA GLN A 536 -10.95 4.16 4.60
C GLN A 536 -12.14 3.65 3.79
N PHE A 537 -13.23 4.43 3.71
CA PHE A 537 -14.38 4.06 2.90
C PHE A 537 -14.07 4.12 1.40
N SER A 538 -13.53 5.24 0.90
CA SER A 538 -13.40 5.47 -0.53
C SER A 538 -12.25 4.73 -1.20
N LEU A 539 -11.13 4.49 -0.46
CA LEU A 539 -9.93 3.84 -1.00
C LEU A 539 -9.83 2.36 -0.64
N PHE A 540 -10.57 1.86 0.36
CA PHE A 540 -10.47 0.48 0.79
C PHE A 540 -11.81 -0.24 0.80
N PHE A 541 -12.79 0.24 1.60
CA PHE A 541 -13.99 -0.53 1.88
C PHE A 541 -14.94 -0.59 0.67
N TRP A 542 -15.41 0.55 0.15
CA TRP A 542 -16.38 0.58 -0.95
C TRP A 542 -15.89 -0.07 -2.25
N PRO A 543 -14.62 0.14 -2.70
CA PRO A 543 -14.14 -0.56 -3.88
C PRO A 543 -14.23 -2.08 -3.78
N ASN A 544 -13.87 -2.64 -2.63
CA ASN A 544 -13.97 -4.08 -2.38
C ASN A 544 -15.41 -4.53 -2.19
N PHE A 545 -16.18 -3.78 -1.40
CA PHE A 545 -17.57 -4.09 -1.10
C PHE A 545 -18.42 -4.19 -2.37
N VAL A 546 -18.30 -3.23 -3.28
CA VAL A 546 -19.08 -3.21 -4.53
C VAL A 546 -18.74 -4.40 -5.44
N HIS A 547 -17.47 -4.78 -5.52
CA HIS A 547 -17.08 -5.98 -6.26
C HIS A 547 -17.62 -7.26 -5.63
N TRP A 548 -17.49 -7.39 -4.32
CA TRP A 548 -18.01 -8.54 -3.57
C TRP A 548 -19.53 -8.63 -3.64
N ALA A 549 -20.22 -7.50 -3.46
CA ALA A 549 -21.65 -7.43 -3.63
C ALA A 549 -22.11 -7.79 -5.07
N ALA A 550 -21.34 -7.41 -6.09
CA ALA A 550 -21.64 -7.77 -7.47
C ALA A 550 -21.55 -9.29 -7.69
N GLU A 551 -20.56 -9.97 -7.12
CA GLU A 551 -20.47 -11.43 -7.16
C GLU A 551 -21.69 -12.08 -6.50
N TRP A 552 -22.09 -11.60 -5.32
CA TRP A 552 -23.28 -12.09 -4.62
C TRP A 552 -24.57 -11.81 -5.40
N LEU A 553 -24.69 -10.64 -6.04
CA LEU A 553 -25.90 -10.24 -6.76
C LEU A 553 -26.16 -11.06 -8.04
N VAL A 554 -25.16 -11.70 -8.63
CA VAL A 554 -25.34 -12.58 -9.81
C VAL A 554 -26.39 -13.64 -9.52
N ASP A 555 -26.39 -14.21 -8.33
CA ASP A 555 -27.32 -15.25 -7.92
C ASP A 555 -28.72 -14.72 -7.51
N GLN A 556 -28.88 -13.40 -7.41
CA GLN A 556 -30.13 -12.72 -7.03
C GLN A 556 -30.93 -12.21 -8.21
N VAL A 557 -30.40 -12.27 -9.42
CA VAL A 557 -31.05 -11.76 -10.63
C VAL A 557 -32.20 -12.68 -11.03
N HIS A 558 -33.42 -12.16 -10.99
CA HIS A 558 -34.63 -12.89 -11.44
C HIS A 558 -34.88 -12.66 -12.92
N SER A 559 -34.73 -11.42 -13.40
CA SER A 559 -34.88 -11.08 -14.82
C SER A 559 -33.90 -10.00 -15.25
N GLY A 560 -33.60 -9.91 -16.55
CA GLY A 560 -32.72 -8.88 -17.11
C GLY A 560 -31.23 -9.11 -16.91
N ALA A 561 -30.76 -10.35 -16.70
CA ALA A 561 -29.35 -10.70 -16.50
C ALA A 561 -28.43 -10.16 -17.59
N ASP A 562 -28.83 -10.26 -18.84
CA ASP A 562 -28.07 -9.81 -20.02
C ASP A 562 -27.82 -8.29 -20.01
N ARG A 563 -28.66 -7.51 -19.33
CA ARG A 563 -28.47 -6.06 -19.16
C ARG A 563 -27.56 -5.72 -18.00
N LEU A 564 -27.52 -6.58 -16.99
CA LEU A 564 -26.64 -6.39 -15.82
C LEU A 564 -25.20 -6.79 -16.12
N GLU A 565 -24.94 -7.88 -16.81
CA GLU A 565 -23.60 -8.42 -17.03
C GLU A 565 -22.58 -7.38 -17.56
N PRO A 566 -22.87 -6.57 -18.60
CA PRO A 566 -21.96 -5.52 -19.04
C PRO A 566 -21.80 -4.37 -18.04
N LEU A 567 -22.80 -4.14 -17.17
CA LEU A 567 -22.83 -3.04 -16.22
C LEU A 567 -22.04 -3.37 -14.94
N TRP A 568 -22.04 -4.66 -14.53
CA TRP A 568 -21.32 -5.14 -13.35
C TRP A 568 -19.81 -5.01 -13.49
N GLN A 569 -19.30 -5.06 -14.71
CA GLN A 569 -17.89 -4.82 -14.99
C GLN A 569 -17.48 -3.35 -14.80
N ARG A 570 -18.46 -2.41 -14.77
CA ARG A 570 -18.21 -0.97 -14.68
C ARG A 570 -18.65 -0.39 -13.34
N VAL A 571 -17.78 -0.50 -12.34
CA VAL A 571 -18.04 0.03 -10.98
C VAL A 571 -18.53 1.48 -10.99
N HIS A 572 -18.01 2.33 -11.89
CA HIS A 572 -18.49 3.70 -12.03
C HIS A 572 -19.98 3.75 -12.39
N THR A 573 -20.44 2.90 -13.31
CA THR A 573 -21.85 2.82 -13.71
C THR A 573 -22.71 2.31 -12.56
N GLN A 574 -22.26 1.29 -11.82
CA GLN A 574 -22.99 0.78 -10.66
C GLN A 574 -23.18 1.87 -9.59
N VAL A 575 -22.11 2.57 -9.23
CA VAL A 575 -22.11 3.55 -8.13
C VAL A 575 -22.74 4.89 -8.55
N ARG A 576 -22.47 5.38 -9.74
CA ARG A 576 -22.94 6.72 -10.17
C ARG A 576 -24.24 6.72 -10.92
N VAL A 577 -24.61 5.61 -11.54
CA VAL A 577 -25.86 5.48 -12.29
C VAL A 577 -26.84 4.63 -11.48
N ALA A 578 -26.56 3.34 -11.28
CA ALA A 578 -27.51 2.43 -10.65
C ALA A 578 -27.87 2.79 -9.20
N ALA A 579 -26.90 3.28 -8.42
CA ALA A 579 -27.16 3.75 -7.05
C ALA A 579 -28.04 5.01 -7.00
N ASN A 580 -28.21 5.72 -8.11
CA ASN A 580 -29.05 6.93 -8.19
C ASN A 580 -30.19 6.76 -9.23
N THR A 581 -30.51 5.53 -9.62
CA THR A 581 -31.64 5.20 -10.49
C THR A 581 -32.85 4.89 -9.61
N PRO A 582 -34.04 5.48 -9.89
CA PRO A 582 -35.26 5.14 -9.18
C PRO A 582 -35.62 3.66 -9.31
N ALA A 583 -36.16 3.10 -8.24
CA ALA A 583 -36.58 1.72 -8.20
C ALA A 583 -37.77 1.54 -7.22
N VAL A 584 -38.43 0.41 -7.31
CA VAL A 584 -39.52 0.02 -6.43
C VAL A 584 -39.18 -1.29 -5.72
N VAL A 585 -39.31 -1.29 -4.40
CA VAL A 585 -39.24 -2.50 -3.59
C VAL A 585 -40.64 -3.06 -3.42
N LEU A 586 -40.87 -4.25 -3.93
CA LEU A 586 -42.10 -5.00 -3.84
C LEU A 586 -42.00 -6.00 -2.69
N THR A 587 -42.94 -5.97 -1.77
CA THR A 587 -43.01 -6.94 -0.66
C THR A 587 -44.31 -7.72 -0.77
N SER A 588 -44.21 -9.03 -0.85
CA SER A 588 -45.34 -9.95 -0.86
C SER A 588 -45.07 -11.13 0.06
N PRO A 589 -46.04 -11.98 0.39
CA PRO A 589 -45.81 -13.22 1.14
C PRO A 589 -44.85 -14.20 0.42
N LYS A 590 -44.58 -14.01 -0.84
CA LYS A 590 -43.64 -14.84 -1.63
C LYS A 590 -42.20 -14.33 -1.56
N GLY A 591 -42.00 -13.12 -0.98
CA GLY A 591 -40.67 -12.54 -0.83
C GLY A 591 -40.61 -11.04 -1.15
N GLN A 592 -39.41 -10.52 -1.23
CA GLN A 592 -39.12 -9.14 -1.59
C GLN A 592 -38.32 -9.07 -2.90
N TRP A 593 -38.68 -8.12 -3.76
CA TRP A 593 -38.00 -7.87 -5.03
C TRP A 593 -37.75 -6.38 -5.21
N LEU A 594 -36.67 -6.07 -5.91
CA LEU A 594 -36.38 -4.73 -6.42
C LEU A 594 -36.57 -4.71 -7.92
N GLN A 595 -37.37 -3.78 -8.40
CA GLN A 595 -37.59 -3.52 -9.83
C GLN A 595 -37.13 -2.09 -10.15
N PHE A 596 -36.24 -1.96 -11.13
CA PHE A 596 -35.76 -0.65 -11.57
C PHE A 596 -36.79 0.01 -12.49
N ASP A 597 -36.75 1.37 -12.55
CA ASP A 597 -37.60 2.18 -13.39
C ASP A 597 -37.53 1.73 -14.88
N ALA A 598 -38.66 1.72 -15.54
CA ALA A 598 -38.83 1.20 -16.89
C ALA A 598 -38.04 1.98 -17.95
N ASP A 599 -37.72 3.24 -17.71
CA ASP A 599 -37.06 4.14 -18.68
C ASP A 599 -35.51 4.26 -18.46
N GLY A 600 -34.95 3.52 -17.50
CA GLY A 600 -33.55 3.63 -17.14
C GLY A 600 -32.63 2.60 -17.84
N PRO A 601 -31.31 2.73 -17.67
CA PRO A 601 -30.32 1.77 -18.18
C PRO A 601 -30.47 0.36 -17.56
N PHE A 602 -31.24 0.23 -16.49
CA PHE A 602 -31.56 -1.01 -15.78
C PHE A 602 -33.01 -1.43 -15.98
N ALA A 603 -33.70 -0.88 -16.99
CA ALA A 603 -35.10 -1.20 -17.30
C ALA A 603 -35.28 -2.71 -17.47
N GLY A 604 -36.29 -3.28 -16.80
CA GLY A 604 -36.61 -4.70 -16.83
C GLY A 604 -35.67 -5.59 -16.00
N VAL A 605 -34.76 -4.99 -15.22
CA VAL A 605 -33.97 -5.73 -14.23
C VAL A 605 -34.79 -5.90 -12.96
N GLU A 606 -34.92 -7.13 -12.51
CA GLU A 606 -35.58 -7.51 -11.28
C GLU A 606 -34.62 -8.33 -10.42
N LEU A 607 -34.44 -7.92 -9.16
CA LEU A 607 -33.56 -8.55 -8.21
C LEU A 607 -34.36 -9.12 -7.03
N SER A 608 -34.15 -10.39 -6.67
CA SER A 608 -34.63 -10.93 -5.43
C SER A 608 -33.85 -10.33 -4.26
N LEU A 609 -34.56 -9.90 -3.21
CA LEU A 609 -33.97 -9.36 -2.00
C LEU A 609 -33.92 -10.40 -0.85
N ASP A 610 -34.54 -11.56 -1.04
CA ASP A 610 -34.67 -12.65 -0.07
C ASP A 610 -33.87 -13.90 -0.44
N GLY A 611 -32.98 -13.82 -1.41
CA GLY A 611 -32.26 -14.95 -1.97
C GLY A 611 -31.50 -15.79 -0.93
N PRO A 612 -31.30 -17.07 -1.18
CA PRO A 612 -30.54 -17.93 -0.29
C PRO A 612 -29.11 -17.43 -0.15
N PHE A 613 -28.73 -17.11 1.06
CA PHE A 613 -27.36 -16.73 1.40
C PHE A 613 -26.44 -17.96 1.37
N HIS A 614 -26.12 -18.46 0.19
CA HIS A 614 -25.13 -19.51 0.00
C HIS A 614 -23.71 -18.92 -0.01
N TYR A 615 -23.35 -18.23 1.07
CA TYR A 615 -21.98 -17.79 1.24
C TYR A 615 -21.21 -18.87 2.01
N GLN A 616 -20.46 -19.70 1.30
CA GLN A 616 -19.41 -20.48 1.93
C GLN A 616 -18.31 -19.49 2.33
N LEU A 617 -18.25 -19.13 3.60
CA LEU A 617 -17.07 -18.51 4.19
C LEU A 617 -15.87 -19.42 3.88
N ALA A 618 -15.12 -19.08 2.85
CA ALA A 618 -13.80 -19.66 2.68
C ALA A 618 -13.01 -19.25 3.92
N LEU A 619 -12.89 -20.18 4.87
CA LEU A 619 -12.01 -19.99 6.02
C LEU A 619 -10.64 -19.59 5.46
N PRO A 620 -10.07 -18.45 5.90
CA PRO A 620 -8.78 -18.01 5.42
C PRO A 620 -7.74 -19.04 5.85
N LEU A 621 -7.44 -19.99 4.96
CA LEU A 621 -6.49 -21.08 5.19
C LEU A 621 -5.17 -20.58 5.79
N TYR A 622 -4.74 -19.40 5.40
CA TYR A 622 -3.50 -18.80 5.88
C TYR A 622 -3.59 -18.17 7.27
N GLN A 623 -4.72 -17.55 7.64
CA GLN A 623 -4.82 -16.83 8.92
C GLN A 623 -5.24 -17.73 10.07
N THR A 624 -6.12 -18.69 9.81
CA THR A 624 -6.55 -19.66 10.82
C THR A 624 -5.37 -20.49 11.32
N TRP A 625 -4.44 -20.83 10.42
CA TRP A 625 -3.21 -21.55 10.76
C TRP A 625 -2.24 -20.72 11.61
N GLN A 626 -2.12 -19.40 11.36
CA GLN A 626 -1.24 -18.54 12.15
C GLN A 626 -1.81 -18.19 13.53
N GLN A 627 -3.12 -18.13 13.67
CA GLN A 627 -3.79 -17.79 14.95
C GLN A 627 -3.99 -19.00 15.85
N LEU A 628 -4.22 -20.17 15.29
CA LEU A 628 -4.52 -21.38 16.04
C LEU A 628 -3.27 -22.17 16.45
N TRP A 629 -2.13 -22.01 15.76
CA TRP A 629 -0.93 -22.81 16.05
C TRP A 629 0.39 -22.06 15.99
N PRO A 630 0.96 -21.72 17.15
CA PRO A 630 2.34 -21.25 17.23
C PRO A 630 3.39 -22.37 17.30
N ILE A 631 3.03 -23.67 17.16
CA ILE A 631 3.92 -24.79 17.50
C ILE A 631 4.12 -25.80 16.35
N SER A 632 5.35 -26.33 16.29
CA SER A 632 5.99 -27.26 15.34
C SER A 632 5.12 -28.25 14.54
N SER A 633 5.57 -28.49 13.30
CA SER A 633 4.89 -29.23 12.22
C SER A 633 4.50 -30.70 12.46
N SER A 634 4.97 -31.38 13.49
CA SER A 634 4.63 -32.78 13.76
C SER A 634 3.34 -32.95 14.57
N SER A 635 2.94 -31.98 15.35
CA SER A 635 1.73 -31.99 16.20
C SER A 635 0.46 -31.53 15.47
N VAL A 636 0.60 -30.86 14.32
CA VAL A 636 -0.51 -30.19 13.62
C VAL A 636 -1.54 -31.16 13.06
N LYS A 637 -1.09 -32.30 12.53
CA LYS A 637 -2.01 -33.30 11.96
C LYS A 637 -2.85 -34.01 13.02
N GLU A 638 -2.27 -34.32 14.17
CA GLU A 638 -3.00 -34.97 15.28
C GLU A 638 -3.97 -33.99 15.96
N GLN A 639 -3.58 -32.74 16.09
CA GLN A 639 -4.43 -31.71 16.71
C GLN A 639 -5.56 -31.27 15.79
N LEU A 640 -5.34 -31.21 14.47
CA LEU A 640 -6.42 -31.00 13.48
C LEU A 640 -7.43 -32.15 13.49
N ALA A 641 -6.95 -33.37 13.55
CA ALA A 641 -7.83 -34.54 13.67
C ALA A 641 -8.67 -34.47 14.94
N THR A 642 -8.11 -34.00 16.06
CA THR A 642 -8.80 -33.84 17.33
C THR A 642 -9.81 -32.69 17.28
N LEU A 643 -9.49 -31.57 16.61
CA LEU A 643 -10.39 -30.42 16.45
C LEU A 643 -11.59 -30.74 15.55
N VAL A 644 -11.34 -31.48 14.46
CA VAL A 644 -12.39 -31.96 13.56
C VAL A 644 -13.31 -32.97 14.27
N ALA A 645 -12.77 -33.78 15.17
CA ALA A 645 -13.54 -34.76 15.93
C ALA A 645 -14.32 -34.16 17.10
N THR A 646 -13.93 -32.98 17.62
CA THR A 646 -14.57 -32.31 18.76
C THR A 646 -15.58 -31.23 18.41
N GLN A 647 -15.52 -30.72 17.16
CA GLN A 647 -16.50 -29.78 16.62
C GLN A 647 -17.27 -30.53 15.54
N ASP A 648 -18.57 -30.73 15.66
CA ASP A 648 -19.45 -31.21 14.59
C ASP A 648 -19.40 -30.32 13.35
N LEU A 649 -18.20 -30.22 12.74
CA LEU A 649 -17.95 -29.49 11.50
C LEU A 649 -18.45 -30.35 10.33
N HIS A 650 -19.39 -29.80 9.60
CA HIS A 650 -20.08 -30.35 8.46
C HIS A 650 -19.13 -31.08 7.48
N PRO A 651 -19.55 -32.19 6.85
CA PRO A 651 -18.75 -33.04 5.91
C PRO A 651 -18.09 -32.30 4.74
N ALA A 652 -18.46 -31.05 4.48
CA ALA A 652 -17.82 -30.18 3.47
C ALA A 652 -16.35 -29.86 3.76
N LEU A 653 -15.90 -29.98 5.03
CA LEU A 653 -14.49 -29.73 5.41
C LEU A 653 -13.59 -30.94 5.14
N GLU A 654 -14.13 -32.15 5.14
CA GLU A 654 -13.34 -33.36 4.83
C GLU A 654 -12.89 -33.42 3.36
N ARG A 655 -13.61 -32.73 2.43
CA ARG A 655 -13.22 -32.69 1.01
C ARG A 655 -12.10 -31.70 0.68
N THR A 656 -11.80 -30.77 1.57
CA THR A 656 -10.79 -29.73 1.34
C THR A 656 -9.41 -30.06 1.93
N VAL A 657 -9.27 -31.13 2.70
CA VAL A 657 -8.04 -31.49 3.44
C VAL A 657 -7.21 -32.59 2.74
N VAL A 658 -7.73 -33.20 1.67
CA VAL A 658 -6.97 -34.21 0.92
C VAL A 658 -6.23 -33.54 -0.24
N PRO A 659 -4.90 -33.50 -0.24
CA PRO A 659 -4.16 -33.07 -1.41
C PRO A 659 -4.40 -34.07 -2.55
N PRO A 660 -4.62 -33.61 -3.80
CA PRO A 660 -4.78 -34.50 -4.93
C PRO A 660 -3.50 -35.32 -5.12
N SER A 661 -3.66 -36.62 -5.22
CA SER A 661 -2.58 -37.54 -5.60
C SER A 661 -2.07 -37.19 -7.00
N PRO A 662 -0.78 -37.15 -7.25
CA PRO A 662 -0.25 -36.83 -8.57
C PRO A 662 -0.56 -37.98 -9.55
N GLY A 663 -1.35 -37.68 -10.57
CA GLY A 663 -1.48 -38.54 -11.75
C GLY A 663 -2.85 -39.12 -12.05
N GLN A 664 -3.79 -38.29 -12.48
CA GLN A 664 -4.77 -38.65 -13.52
C GLN A 664 -5.39 -37.36 -14.10
N PRO A 665 -5.44 -37.16 -15.42
CA PRO A 665 -6.10 -36.00 -16.01
C PRO A 665 -7.64 -36.20 -16.01
N GLU A 666 -8.34 -35.43 -15.20
CA GLU A 666 -9.77 -35.37 -15.26
C GLU A 666 -10.23 -34.59 -16.49
N LYS A 667 -11.17 -35.22 -17.21
CA LYS A 667 -11.87 -34.63 -18.36
C LYS A 667 -12.76 -33.47 -17.88
N ILE A 668 -12.48 -32.29 -18.37
CA ILE A 668 -13.29 -31.09 -18.20
C ILE A 668 -14.60 -31.27 -19.00
N PRO A 669 -15.78 -31.15 -18.39
CA PRO A 669 -17.03 -31.01 -19.16
C PRO A 669 -17.05 -29.61 -19.79
N LYS A 670 -17.31 -29.56 -21.08
CA LYS A 670 -17.61 -28.34 -21.82
C LYS A 670 -18.99 -27.83 -21.39
N PHE A 671 -19.03 -26.62 -20.87
CA PHE A 671 -20.15 -25.71 -20.99
C PHE A 671 -19.67 -24.35 -21.44
#